data_6cdd25efdf0f3170cb793e3900a1da98
#
_entry.id   6cdd25efdf0f3170cb793e3900a1da98
#
_cell.length_a   1.000
_cell.length_b   1.000
_cell.length_c   1.000
_cell.angle_alpha   90.00
_cell.angle_beta   90.00
_cell.angle_gamma   90.00
#
_symmetry.space_group_name_H-M   'P 1'
#
loop_
_entity.id
_entity.type
_entity.pdbx_description
1 polymer ?
#
loop_
_entity_poly.entity_id
_entity_poly.type
_entity_poly.pdbx_seq_one_letter_code
_entity_poly.pdbx_strand_id
1 'polypeptide(L)'
;MLPRTLTNLLLLCRQEDYPLTGLYAALVHKLVGDKARAWSGFLPKKPVLPPWLIKALNKADLSPADLGFLQALLQSDGREKGVFYTPDTVARQLAEQTLFYVLCRQGGLPAPTAQALLNGTQTAGGKTLIFLKNLTVCDPACGAGNLLIPFAQKLANLIHKAKPQRPYGQILAQVVRQNLYAGDISRQAIDTFKLRLALLTDLTPRDFPNLRVLDALSAVNGQPIWQTEFPAVFTQKNGFDIVLSNPPYVGQKNHRAVFEPLRTNPLWQDKIMPKSDLLYLFFLLALKILHSSGTAGFLTTPYFATAQGAALLRKTLRQNATFVHLQDFGEQRLFAAAGGHHSLISIFEKGKSETLCTVNGMPVPQYALFRGPNDYLLLQTGENLNKVLAKMEKVTRTLKEVAAVTNGLMTGCDKISAVHLKKFTLPGIKKGDGVFVLSSREKTGLFLSETEKTKLKPFFKNSDIFPYAPRQIPNRWLIDFFYPGDKNTDFSRYPALRTHLQKFAPVLLARKQNNNGIDKVLKRGEYWFGSVRRKMNFDAPKLAVPQRALKNTFAYTPGPWYASSDVYFISAPRGVSLWYLLALFNSAPYYAWLFYKGKRKGNLLELYSAPLNDLPVPFAGKQEQAALEKLAKQIYTLKTKNQQTNTEFLESEVNRLAGRVLGLTESELAQCVEFLRRQTAKKDII
;
A
#
# COMPACT_ATOMS: atom_id res chain seq x y z
N MET A 1 2.03 19.83 6.90
CA MET A 1 1.09 20.29 7.96
C MET A 1 0.06 21.16 7.31
N LEU A 2 -1.19 21.06 7.71
CA LEU A 2 -2.25 22.01 7.33
C LEU A 2 -1.87 23.40 7.85
N PRO A 3 -2.11 24.47 7.08
CA PRO A 3 -2.00 25.82 7.61
C PRO A 3 -2.89 25.92 8.87
N ARG A 4 -2.36 26.46 9.97
CA ARG A 4 -3.12 26.63 11.24
C ARG A 4 -4.46 27.30 11.01
N THR A 5 -4.51 28.25 10.11
CA THR A 5 -5.68 29.03 9.73
C THR A 5 -6.80 28.16 9.15
N LEU A 6 -6.47 27.32 8.16
CA LEU A 6 -7.47 26.42 7.55
C LEU A 6 -7.94 25.34 8.54
N THR A 7 -7.03 24.83 9.37
CA THR A 7 -7.39 23.87 10.43
C THR A 7 -8.41 24.46 11.39
N ASN A 8 -8.24 25.72 11.81
CA ASN A 8 -9.18 26.42 12.70
C ASN A 8 -10.54 26.63 12.03
N LEU A 9 -10.56 27.01 10.74
CA LEU A 9 -11.83 27.16 10.01
C LEU A 9 -12.58 25.83 9.88
N LEU A 10 -11.88 24.74 9.60
CA LEU A 10 -12.48 23.40 9.52
C LEU A 10 -13.04 22.93 10.86
N LEU A 11 -12.34 23.20 11.95
CA LEU A 11 -12.82 22.89 13.30
C LEU A 11 -14.08 23.68 13.65
N LEU A 12 -14.10 24.97 13.36
CA LEU A 12 -15.28 25.83 13.57
C LEU A 12 -16.48 25.36 12.73
N CYS A 13 -16.29 25.06 11.45
CA CYS A 13 -17.35 24.52 10.60
C CYS A 13 -17.89 23.19 11.13
N ARG A 14 -17.03 22.34 11.68
CA ARG A 14 -17.45 21.05 12.27
C ARG A 14 -18.20 21.23 13.58
N GLN A 15 -17.82 22.20 14.42
CA GLN A 15 -18.50 22.53 15.68
C GLN A 15 -19.89 23.10 15.44
N GLU A 16 -20.05 23.94 14.41
CA GLU A 16 -21.27 24.63 14.05
C GLU A 16 -22.10 23.90 12.97
N ASP A 17 -21.76 22.65 12.66
CA ASP A 17 -22.39 21.82 11.60
C ASP A 17 -22.55 22.53 10.25
N TYR A 18 -21.57 23.37 9.89
CA TYR A 18 -21.59 24.11 8.63
C TYR A 18 -20.96 23.27 7.50
N PRO A 19 -21.62 23.16 6.32
CA PRO A 19 -21.18 22.27 5.25
C PRO A 19 -19.87 22.71 4.62
N LEU A 20 -18.98 21.75 4.33
CA LEU A 20 -17.68 22.00 3.69
C LEU A 20 -17.82 22.63 2.30
N THR A 21 -18.90 22.33 1.57
CA THR A 21 -19.24 22.96 0.28
C THR A 21 -19.46 24.47 0.44
N GLY A 22 -20.11 24.88 1.52
CA GLY A 22 -20.30 26.28 1.87
C GLY A 22 -19.00 26.98 2.22
N LEU A 23 -18.12 26.33 3.00
CA LEU A 23 -16.80 26.86 3.31
C LEU A 23 -15.94 27.00 2.03
N TYR A 24 -15.95 26.01 1.15
CA TYR A 24 -15.25 26.08 -0.13
C TYR A 24 -15.73 27.28 -0.97
N ALA A 25 -17.05 27.45 -1.12
CA ALA A 25 -17.61 28.58 -1.84
C ALA A 25 -17.23 29.93 -1.20
N ALA A 26 -17.24 30.01 0.12
CA ALA A 26 -16.84 31.21 0.86
C ALA A 26 -15.36 31.58 0.62
N LEU A 27 -14.48 30.58 0.64
CA LEU A 27 -13.05 30.77 0.33
C LEU A 27 -12.83 31.23 -1.09
N VAL A 28 -13.51 30.62 -2.06
CA VAL A 28 -13.44 31.03 -3.48
C VAL A 28 -13.80 32.50 -3.60
N HIS A 29 -14.94 32.91 -3.08
CA HIS A 29 -15.39 34.31 -3.18
C HIS A 29 -14.45 35.28 -2.46
N LYS A 30 -13.91 34.90 -1.30
CA LYS A 30 -12.91 35.73 -0.60
C LYS A 30 -11.64 35.92 -1.40
N LEU A 31 -11.06 34.84 -1.96
CA LEU A 31 -9.81 34.89 -2.69
C LEU A 31 -9.94 35.58 -4.05
N VAL A 32 -11.08 35.43 -4.70
CA VAL A 32 -11.36 36.06 -6.01
C VAL A 32 -11.63 37.57 -5.89
N GLY A 33 -12.26 38.00 -4.81
CA GLY A 33 -12.49 39.43 -4.53
C GLY A 33 -13.15 40.16 -5.71
N ASP A 34 -12.56 41.27 -6.15
CA ASP A 34 -13.07 42.12 -7.19
C ASP A 34 -13.14 41.47 -8.59
N LYS A 35 -12.38 40.41 -8.82
CA LYS A 35 -12.40 39.61 -10.06
C LYS A 35 -13.68 38.76 -10.21
N ALA A 36 -14.56 38.73 -9.19
CA ALA A 36 -15.73 37.86 -9.15
C ALA A 36 -16.71 38.12 -10.33
N ARG A 37 -16.86 39.34 -10.78
CA ARG A 37 -17.75 39.68 -11.95
C ARG A 37 -17.21 39.04 -13.24
N ALA A 38 -15.92 39.16 -13.51
CA ALA A 38 -15.29 38.62 -14.72
C ALA A 38 -15.29 37.08 -14.75
N TRP A 39 -15.36 36.44 -13.60
CA TRP A 39 -15.26 34.97 -13.44
C TRP A 39 -16.58 34.30 -13.08
N SER A 40 -17.71 34.99 -13.16
CA SER A 40 -19.03 34.54 -12.67
C SER A 40 -19.43 33.13 -13.12
N GLY A 41 -19.12 32.75 -14.37
CA GLY A 41 -19.44 31.42 -14.91
C GLY A 41 -18.60 30.26 -14.34
N PHE A 42 -17.56 30.56 -13.54
CA PHE A 42 -16.66 29.57 -12.90
C PHE A 42 -16.77 29.54 -11.39
N LEU A 43 -17.51 30.48 -10.79
CA LEU A 43 -17.61 30.57 -9.35
C LEU A 43 -18.76 29.71 -8.84
N PRO A 44 -18.61 29.06 -7.69
CA PRO A 44 -19.73 28.43 -7.00
C PRO A 44 -20.75 29.53 -6.59
N LYS A 45 -22.01 29.14 -6.38
CA LYS A 45 -23.02 30.08 -5.86
C LYS A 45 -22.51 30.72 -4.56
N LYS A 46 -22.68 32.06 -4.46
CA LYS A 46 -22.25 32.78 -3.27
C LYS A 46 -23.07 32.29 -2.06
N PRO A 47 -22.42 31.75 -1.02
CA PRO A 47 -23.15 31.22 0.12
C PRO A 47 -23.64 32.34 1.05
N VAL A 48 -24.72 32.09 1.77
CA VAL A 48 -25.10 32.92 2.92
C VAL A 48 -24.17 32.51 4.07
N LEU A 49 -23.39 33.46 4.58
CA LEU A 49 -22.38 33.18 5.61
C LEU A 49 -22.89 33.56 6.98
N PRO A 50 -22.82 32.68 7.98
CA PRO A 50 -23.12 33.02 9.36
C PRO A 50 -22.08 34.04 9.88
N PRO A 51 -22.46 34.91 10.85
CA PRO A 51 -21.58 35.97 11.35
C PRO A 51 -20.24 35.48 11.92
N TRP A 52 -20.25 34.34 12.60
CA TRP A 52 -19.02 33.74 13.11
C TRP A 52 -18.03 33.35 12.01
N LEU A 53 -18.53 32.83 10.87
CA LEU A 53 -17.68 32.44 9.74
C LEU A 53 -17.12 33.67 9.01
N ILE A 54 -17.90 34.74 8.87
CA ILE A 54 -17.42 36.02 8.32
C ILE A 54 -16.26 36.54 9.17
N LYS A 55 -16.43 36.57 10.51
CA LYS A 55 -15.39 37.01 11.45
C LYS A 55 -14.13 36.15 11.37
N ALA A 56 -14.29 34.82 11.28
CA ALA A 56 -13.18 33.89 11.15
C ALA A 56 -12.44 34.04 9.80
N LEU A 57 -13.18 34.15 8.70
CA LEU A 57 -12.62 34.39 7.38
C LEU A 57 -11.86 35.70 7.28
N ASN A 58 -12.36 36.79 7.88
CA ASN A 58 -11.69 38.09 7.84
C ASN A 58 -10.31 38.09 8.54
N LYS A 59 -10.13 37.21 9.52
CA LYS A 59 -8.87 37.01 10.23
C LYS A 59 -7.95 35.97 9.57
N ALA A 60 -8.46 35.24 8.58
CA ALA A 60 -7.74 34.15 7.96
C ALA A 60 -6.81 34.64 6.87
N ASP A 61 -5.52 34.29 6.99
CA ASP A 61 -4.54 34.41 5.89
C ASP A 61 -4.70 33.15 5.01
N LEU A 62 -5.27 33.35 3.82
CA LEU A 62 -5.68 32.30 2.89
C LEU A 62 -4.93 32.42 1.57
N SER A 63 -4.63 31.28 0.99
CA SER A 63 -3.89 31.14 -0.27
C SER A 63 -4.65 30.30 -1.28
N PRO A 64 -4.33 30.38 -2.58
CA PRO A 64 -4.88 29.46 -3.58
C PRO A 64 -4.65 27.98 -3.29
N ALA A 65 -3.64 27.62 -2.50
CA ALA A 65 -3.37 26.24 -2.10
C ALA A 65 -4.49 25.68 -1.19
N ASP A 66 -5.11 26.52 -0.36
CA ASP A 66 -6.20 26.14 0.54
C ASP A 66 -7.43 25.67 -0.23
N LEU A 67 -7.71 26.23 -1.41
CA LEU A 67 -8.78 25.76 -2.30
C LEU A 67 -8.52 24.33 -2.78
N GLY A 68 -7.28 24.01 -3.14
CA GLY A 68 -6.90 22.65 -3.58
C GLY A 68 -7.08 21.63 -2.48
N PHE A 69 -6.76 22.00 -1.24
CA PHE A 69 -6.95 21.13 -0.09
C PHE A 69 -8.43 20.89 0.23
N LEU A 70 -9.26 21.96 0.26
CA LEU A 70 -10.69 21.82 0.51
C LEU A 70 -11.41 21.05 -0.60
N GLN A 71 -11.02 21.26 -1.84
CA GLN A 71 -11.56 20.49 -2.95
C GLN A 71 -11.25 18.98 -2.81
N ALA A 72 -10.04 18.62 -2.38
CA ALA A 72 -9.68 17.23 -2.11
C ALA A 72 -10.47 16.66 -0.93
N LEU A 73 -10.75 17.45 0.12
CA LEU A 73 -11.62 17.05 1.22
C LEU A 73 -13.06 16.79 0.77
N LEU A 74 -13.62 17.65 -0.06
CA LEU A 74 -14.96 17.48 -0.62
C LEU A 74 -15.10 16.21 -1.47
N GLN A 75 -14.03 15.82 -2.16
CA GLN A 75 -13.99 14.54 -2.88
C GLN A 75 -13.77 13.34 -1.94
N SER A 76 -13.14 13.54 -0.77
CA SER A 76 -12.79 12.47 0.17
C SER A 76 -13.92 12.04 1.11
N ASP A 77 -15.08 12.74 1.13
CA ASP A 77 -16.30 12.23 1.78
C ASP A 77 -16.78 10.89 1.17
N GLY A 78 -16.24 10.55 -0.02
CA GLY A 78 -16.17 9.18 -0.49
C GLY A 78 -14.77 8.60 -0.31
N ARG A 79 -14.37 8.15 0.90
CA ARG A 79 -13.16 7.31 1.12
C ARG A 79 -13.08 6.13 0.13
N GLU A 80 -14.13 5.87 -0.58
CA GLU A 80 -14.31 4.88 -1.64
C GLU A 80 -13.61 5.26 -2.95
N LYS A 81 -13.27 6.53 -3.21
CA LYS A 81 -12.76 7.00 -4.52
C LYS A 81 -11.22 7.09 -4.61
N GLY A 82 -10.47 6.80 -3.55
CA GLY A 82 -8.99 6.75 -3.58
C GLY A 82 -8.29 8.08 -3.89
N VAL A 83 -8.95 9.22 -3.69
CA VAL A 83 -8.39 10.55 -3.96
C VAL A 83 -7.61 11.05 -2.74
N PHE A 84 -6.34 11.46 -2.95
CA PHE A 84 -5.48 11.98 -1.89
C PHE A 84 -4.90 13.34 -2.26
N TYR A 85 -4.97 14.28 -1.31
CA TYR A 85 -4.31 15.58 -1.45
C TYR A 85 -2.78 15.41 -1.38
N THR A 86 -2.06 15.89 -2.39
CA THR A 86 -0.59 15.91 -2.39
C THR A 86 -0.06 17.13 -1.64
N PRO A 87 0.71 16.97 -0.55
CA PRO A 87 1.34 18.10 0.14
C PRO A 87 2.29 18.87 -0.78
N ASP A 88 2.31 20.19 -0.66
CA ASP A 88 3.08 21.08 -1.54
C ASP A 88 4.59 20.76 -1.52
N THR A 89 5.14 20.41 -0.36
CA THR A 89 6.56 20.00 -0.24
C THR A 89 6.91 18.77 -1.07
N VAL A 90 6.03 17.77 -1.09
CA VAL A 90 6.22 16.54 -1.86
C VAL A 90 6.01 16.79 -3.36
N ALA A 91 5.00 17.62 -3.69
CA ALA A 91 4.74 18.03 -5.06
C ALA A 91 5.93 18.79 -5.67
N ARG A 92 6.51 19.74 -4.92
CA ARG A 92 7.73 20.45 -5.33
C ARG A 92 8.91 19.50 -5.50
N GLN A 93 9.10 18.57 -4.58
CA GLN A 93 10.16 17.58 -4.67
C GLN A 93 10.03 16.71 -5.91
N LEU A 94 8.83 16.19 -6.20
CA LEU A 94 8.59 15.40 -7.41
C LEU A 94 8.83 16.21 -8.67
N ALA A 95 8.34 17.45 -8.72
CA ALA A 95 8.53 18.36 -9.84
C ALA A 95 10.02 18.66 -10.10
N GLU A 96 10.77 18.98 -9.06
CA GLU A 96 12.21 19.29 -9.16
C GLU A 96 13.04 18.08 -9.56
N GLN A 97 12.78 16.92 -8.95
CA GLN A 97 13.48 15.69 -9.29
C GLN A 97 13.17 15.25 -10.72
N THR A 98 11.90 15.32 -11.14
CA THR A 98 11.55 14.97 -12.54
C THR A 98 12.24 15.93 -13.52
N LEU A 99 12.18 17.23 -13.25
CA LEU A 99 12.82 18.23 -14.12
C LEU A 99 14.34 18.07 -14.15
N PHE A 100 14.98 17.65 -13.06
CA PHE A 100 16.41 17.33 -13.03
C PHE A 100 16.75 16.23 -14.05
N TYR A 101 16.03 15.12 -14.04
CA TYR A 101 16.29 14.03 -14.99
C TYR A 101 15.96 14.43 -16.43
N VAL A 102 14.91 15.21 -16.63
CA VAL A 102 14.55 15.75 -17.97
C VAL A 102 15.66 16.66 -18.51
N LEU A 103 16.22 17.55 -17.68
CA LEU A 103 17.34 18.40 -18.07
C LEU A 103 18.57 17.58 -18.44
N CYS A 104 18.88 16.54 -17.64
CA CYS A 104 20.03 15.68 -17.90
C CYS A 104 19.84 14.82 -19.15
N ARG A 105 18.67 14.22 -19.33
CA ARG A 105 18.45 13.16 -20.32
C ARG A 105 17.92 13.68 -21.64
N GLN A 106 16.90 14.51 -21.61
CA GLN A 106 16.31 15.10 -22.83
C GLN A 106 17.01 16.41 -23.19
N GLY A 107 17.39 17.23 -22.19
CA GLY A 107 18.13 18.47 -22.38
C GLY A 107 19.61 18.31 -22.62
N GLY A 108 20.19 17.13 -22.42
CA GLY A 108 21.61 16.82 -22.63
C GLY A 108 22.57 17.54 -21.66
N LEU A 109 22.08 18.01 -20.50
CA LEU A 109 22.91 18.74 -19.54
C LEU A 109 23.66 17.78 -18.60
N PRO A 110 24.94 18.08 -18.27
CA PRO A 110 25.63 17.41 -17.17
C PRO A 110 24.88 17.59 -15.85
N ALA A 111 24.87 16.57 -14.99
CA ALA A 111 24.13 16.59 -13.73
C ALA A 111 24.51 17.80 -12.82
N PRO A 112 25.78 18.21 -12.67
CA PRO A 112 26.11 19.41 -11.91
C PRO A 112 25.49 20.69 -12.48
N THR A 113 25.44 20.82 -13.82
CA THR A 113 24.83 21.97 -14.51
C THR A 113 23.31 21.98 -14.31
N ALA A 114 22.64 20.84 -14.48
CA ALA A 114 21.21 20.71 -14.23
C ALA A 114 20.86 21.07 -12.77
N GLN A 115 21.67 20.61 -11.81
CA GLN A 115 21.48 20.93 -10.40
C GLN A 115 21.72 22.42 -10.10
N ALA A 116 22.76 23.04 -10.71
CA ALA A 116 23.05 24.47 -10.56
C ALA A 116 21.92 25.35 -11.12
N LEU A 117 21.31 24.96 -12.26
CA LEU A 117 20.11 25.59 -12.78
C LEU A 117 18.94 25.51 -11.81
N LEU A 118 18.63 24.31 -11.31
CA LEU A 118 17.52 24.10 -10.38
C LEU A 118 17.71 24.85 -9.05
N ASN A 119 18.93 24.89 -8.53
CA ASN A 119 19.26 25.68 -7.33
C ASN A 119 19.32 27.19 -7.62
N GLY A 120 19.34 27.57 -8.89
CA GLY A 120 19.38 28.96 -9.34
C GLY A 120 20.74 29.67 -9.17
N THR A 121 21.80 28.90 -9.05
CA THR A 121 23.17 29.39 -9.07
C THR A 121 23.73 29.57 -10.48
N GLN A 122 23.01 29.04 -11.48
CA GLN A 122 23.27 29.22 -12.90
C GLN A 122 21.99 29.58 -13.65
N THR A 123 22.10 30.27 -14.79
CA THR A 123 20.98 30.61 -15.66
C THR A 123 20.95 29.76 -16.93
N ALA A 124 19.76 29.53 -17.48
CA ALA A 124 19.61 28.76 -18.71
C ALA A 124 20.14 29.53 -19.93
N GLY A 125 21.11 28.93 -20.64
CA GLY A 125 21.60 29.45 -21.92
C GLY A 125 20.60 29.24 -23.07
N GLY A 126 20.92 29.78 -24.25
CA GLY A 126 20.00 29.86 -25.40
C GLY A 126 19.31 28.53 -25.76
N LYS A 127 20.06 27.45 -25.98
CA LYS A 127 19.50 26.12 -26.33
C LYS A 127 18.63 25.57 -25.20
N THR A 128 19.12 25.63 -23.95
CA THR A 128 18.39 25.17 -22.76
C THR A 128 17.11 25.97 -22.54
N LEU A 129 17.14 27.28 -22.77
CA LEU A 129 15.96 28.14 -22.66
C LEU A 129 14.90 27.79 -23.69
N ILE A 130 15.30 27.50 -24.95
CA ILE A 130 14.40 27.06 -26.01
C ILE A 130 13.78 25.71 -25.61
N PHE A 131 14.60 24.77 -25.13
CA PHE A 131 14.14 23.47 -24.62
C PHE A 131 13.08 23.61 -23.53
N LEU A 132 13.36 24.42 -22.48
CA LEU A 132 12.44 24.64 -21.37
C LEU A 132 11.09 25.23 -21.83
N LYS A 133 11.11 26.16 -22.78
CA LYS A 133 9.90 26.78 -23.33
C LYS A 133 9.03 25.83 -24.15
N ASN A 134 9.63 24.79 -24.70
CA ASN A 134 8.95 23.83 -25.58
C ASN A 134 8.53 22.54 -24.86
N LEU A 135 8.84 22.38 -23.54
CA LEU A 135 8.41 21.20 -22.79
C LEU A 135 6.88 21.10 -22.72
N THR A 136 6.38 19.90 -22.91
CA THR A 136 4.96 19.56 -22.71
C THR A 136 4.82 18.65 -21.49
N VAL A 137 4.04 19.07 -20.50
CA VAL A 137 3.87 18.37 -19.20
C VAL A 137 2.41 18.03 -19.00
N CYS A 138 2.13 16.75 -18.77
CA CYS A 138 0.79 16.23 -18.62
C CYS A 138 0.57 15.63 -17.22
N ASP A 139 -0.60 15.88 -16.62
CA ASP A 139 -1.10 15.12 -15.45
C ASP A 139 -2.47 14.53 -15.79
N PRO A 140 -2.56 13.19 -15.92
CA PRO A 140 -3.81 12.52 -16.30
C PRO A 140 -4.81 12.34 -15.15
N ALA A 141 -4.49 12.75 -13.93
CA ALA A 141 -5.35 12.75 -12.75
C ALA A 141 -5.05 13.98 -11.89
N CYS A 142 -5.15 15.16 -12.50
CA CYS A 142 -4.54 16.38 -11.96
C CYS A 142 -5.20 16.91 -10.69
N GLY A 143 -6.43 16.49 -10.36
CA GLY A 143 -7.18 17.09 -9.28
C GLY A 143 -7.24 18.61 -9.41
N ALA A 144 -6.99 19.32 -8.32
CA ALA A 144 -6.90 20.78 -8.31
C ALA A 144 -5.52 21.33 -8.71
N GLY A 145 -4.69 20.57 -9.42
CA GLY A 145 -3.40 20.99 -9.95
C GLY A 145 -2.24 20.96 -8.95
N ASN A 146 -2.31 20.10 -7.94
CA ASN A 146 -1.34 20.07 -6.85
C ASN A 146 0.08 19.69 -7.30
N LEU A 147 0.25 18.94 -8.39
CA LEU A 147 1.57 18.62 -8.97
C LEU A 147 1.97 19.67 -10.05
N LEU A 148 1.04 20.07 -10.89
CA LEU A 148 1.34 20.94 -12.03
C LEU A 148 1.60 22.40 -11.65
N ILE A 149 0.98 22.93 -10.58
CA ILE A 149 1.24 24.31 -10.14
C ILE A 149 2.69 24.46 -9.66
N PRO A 150 3.22 23.65 -8.73
CA PRO A 150 4.63 23.71 -8.35
C PRO A 150 5.59 23.50 -9.52
N PHE A 151 5.25 22.60 -10.45
CA PHE A 151 6.05 22.40 -11.66
C PHE A 151 6.09 23.65 -12.54
N ALA A 152 4.94 24.27 -12.81
CA ALA A 152 4.84 25.52 -13.60
C ALA A 152 5.62 26.66 -12.96
N GLN A 153 5.51 26.81 -11.64
CA GLN A 153 6.27 27.83 -10.88
C GLN A 153 7.78 27.59 -10.99
N LYS A 154 8.22 26.33 -10.90
CA LYS A 154 9.64 26.01 -11.05
C LYS A 154 10.14 26.30 -12.45
N LEU A 155 9.40 25.89 -13.47
CA LEU A 155 9.73 26.14 -14.87
C LEU A 155 9.75 27.65 -15.19
N ALA A 156 8.72 28.38 -14.72
CA ALA A 156 8.66 29.84 -14.88
C ALA A 156 9.83 30.55 -14.20
N ASN A 157 10.25 30.11 -13.00
CA ASN A 157 11.42 30.64 -12.31
C ASN A 157 12.73 30.45 -13.10
N LEU A 158 12.94 29.27 -13.71
CA LEU A 158 14.11 29.02 -14.55
C LEU A 158 14.13 29.94 -15.79
N ILE A 159 12.97 30.14 -16.43
CA ILE A 159 12.83 31.02 -17.58
C ILE A 159 12.99 32.49 -17.18
N HIS A 160 12.41 32.89 -16.03
CA HIS A 160 12.52 34.27 -15.54
C HIS A 160 13.97 34.66 -15.20
N LYS A 161 14.72 33.77 -14.55
CA LYS A 161 16.16 34.02 -14.29
C LYS A 161 16.96 34.23 -15.56
N ALA A 162 16.61 33.55 -16.65
CA ALA A 162 17.24 33.75 -17.96
C ALA A 162 16.72 35.00 -18.71
N LYS A 163 15.57 35.54 -18.32
CA LYS A 163 14.92 36.72 -18.92
C LYS A 163 14.30 37.62 -17.85
N PRO A 164 15.11 38.23 -16.96
CA PRO A 164 14.61 38.97 -15.80
C PRO A 164 13.84 40.24 -16.15
N GLN A 165 14.04 40.80 -17.35
CA GLN A 165 13.33 41.99 -17.84
C GLN A 165 11.82 41.70 -18.10
N ARG A 166 11.40 40.45 -18.22
CA ARG A 166 9.98 40.11 -18.37
C ARG A 166 9.37 39.85 -16.98
N PRO A 167 8.20 40.45 -16.68
CA PRO A 167 7.48 40.21 -15.43
C PRO A 167 7.22 38.69 -15.19
N TYR A 168 7.48 38.21 -13.98
CA TYR A 168 7.30 36.79 -13.62
C TYR A 168 5.88 36.28 -13.91
N GLY A 169 4.84 37.09 -13.60
CA GLY A 169 3.45 36.72 -13.87
C GLY A 169 3.16 36.43 -15.35
N GLN A 170 3.76 37.23 -16.27
CA GLN A 170 3.62 36.99 -17.72
C GLN A 170 4.33 35.70 -18.14
N ILE A 171 5.50 35.40 -17.55
CA ILE A 171 6.20 34.15 -17.85
C ILE A 171 5.42 32.95 -17.32
N LEU A 172 4.91 33.04 -16.09
CA LEU A 172 4.07 31.98 -15.52
C LEU A 172 2.81 31.76 -16.36
N ALA A 173 2.13 32.83 -16.76
CA ALA A 173 0.97 32.77 -17.66
C ALA A 173 1.30 32.09 -18.99
N GLN A 174 2.44 32.37 -19.57
CA GLN A 174 2.91 31.71 -20.80
C GLN A 174 3.17 30.22 -20.57
N VAL A 175 3.88 29.86 -19.48
CA VAL A 175 4.16 28.45 -19.11
C VAL A 175 2.86 27.68 -18.95
N VAL A 176 1.89 28.24 -18.25
CA VAL A 176 0.60 27.56 -18.01
C VAL A 176 -0.15 27.30 -19.32
N ARG A 177 -0.17 28.26 -20.25
CA ARG A 177 -0.85 28.12 -21.53
C ARG A 177 -0.15 27.14 -22.48
N GLN A 178 1.17 27.16 -22.53
CA GLN A 178 1.96 26.45 -23.54
C GLN A 178 2.49 25.10 -23.09
N ASN A 179 2.83 24.98 -21.81
CA ASN A 179 3.54 23.81 -21.33
C ASN A 179 2.64 22.81 -20.56
N LEU A 180 1.53 23.28 -19.92
CA LEU A 180 0.71 22.41 -19.08
C LEU A 180 -0.47 21.81 -19.83
N TYR A 181 -0.66 20.51 -19.62
CA TYR A 181 -1.79 19.71 -20.10
C TYR A 181 -2.33 18.90 -18.94
N ALA A 182 -3.65 18.81 -18.79
CA ALA A 182 -4.22 18.10 -17.67
C ALA A 182 -5.61 17.53 -17.96
N GLY A 183 -5.89 16.41 -17.30
CA GLY A 183 -7.21 15.80 -17.31
C GLY A 183 -7.63 15.35 -15.92
N ASP A 184 -8.91 15.47 -15.63
CA ASP A 184 -9.56 14.87 -14.47
C ASP A 184 -11.01 14.58 -14.80
N ILE A 185 -11.55 13.49 -14.22
CA ILE A 185 -12.97 13.13 -14.41
C ILE A 185 -13.91 14.10 -13.67
N SER A 186 -13.40 14.79 -12.66
CA SER A 186 -14.14 15.74 -11.83
C SER A 186 -14.10 17.15 -12.44
N ARG A 187 -15.24 17.64 -12.92
CA ARG A 187 -15.40 19.04 -13.36
C ARG A 187 -14.99 20.02 -12.24
N GLN A 188 -15.41 19.76 -10.99
CA GLN A 188 -15.08 20.63 -9.86
C GLN A 188 -13.57 20.71 -9.63
N ALA A 189 -12.84 19.61 -9.82
CA ALA A 189 -11.38 19.61 -9.72
C ALA A 189 -10.74 20.49 -10.77
N ILE A 190 -11.16 20.36 -12.03
CA ILE A 190 -10.68 21.19 -13.15
C ILE A 190 -11.02 22.67 -12.95
N ASP A 191 -12.24 22.99 -12.52
CA ASP A 191 -12.64 24.37 -12.26
C ASP A 191 -11.83 24.97 -11.11
N THR A 192 -11.59 24.20 -10.03
CA THR A 192 -10.70 24.63 -8.94
C THR A 192 -9.27 24.86 -9.43
N PHE A 193 -8.75 23.98 -10.30
CA PHE A 193 -7.42 24.15 -10.85
C PHE A 193 -7.32 25.43 -11.68
N LYS A 194 -8.29 25.68 -12.56
CA LYS A 194 -8.37 26.92 -13.35
C LYS A 194 -8.44 28.17 -12.49
N LEU A 195 -9.25 28.16 -11.41
CA LEU A 195 -9.35 29.25 -10.45
C LEU A 195 -8.01 29.50 -9.75
N ARG A 196 -7.31 28.45 -9.29
CA ARG A 196 -6.00 28.58 -8.66
C ARG A 196 -4.95 29.19 -9.59
N LEU A 197 -4.91 28.77 -10.84
CA LEU A 197 -4.01 29.33 -11.84
C LEU A 197 -4.34 30.80 -12.14
N ALA A 198 -5.63 31.14 -12.28
CA ALA A 198 -6.07 32.50 -12.50
C ALA A 198 -5.76 33.43 -11.32
N LEU A 199 -5.75 32.91 -10.08
CA LEU A 199 -5.31 33.67 -8.91
C LEU A 199 -3.79 33.90 -8.86
N LEU A 200 -3.01 33.02 -9.48
CA LEU A 200 -1.54 33.10 -9.53
C LEU A 200 -1.03 33.89 -10.74
N THR A 201 -1.91 34.17 -11.71
CA THR A 201 -1.58 34.86 -12.95
C THR A 201 -2.62 35.97 -13.23
N ASP A 202 -2.39 36.79 -14.22
CA ASP A 202 -3.39 37.77 -14.68
C ASP A 202 -4.36 37.20 -15.74
N LEU A 203 -4.43 35.86 -15.82
CA LEU A 203 -5.31 35.15 -16.72
C LEU A 203 -6.69 34.93 -16.10
N THR A 204 -7.70 34.71 -16.95
CA THR A 204 -9.04 34.28 -16.52
C THR A 204 -9.14 32.75 -16.54
N PRO A 205 -10.11 32.13 -15.85
CA PRO A 205 -10.33 30.70 -15.94
C PRO A 205 -10.63 30.14 -17.35
N ARG A 206 -10.95 31.01 -18.31
CA ARG A 206 -11.18 30.65 -19.73
C ARG A 206 -9.88 30.47 -20.51
N ASP A 207 -8.79 31.03 -20.01
CA ASP A 207 -7.50 31.09 -20.72
C ASP A 207 -6.68 29.77 -20.61
N PHE A 208 -7.28 28.68 -20.14
CA PHE A 208 -6.62 27.38 -19.91
C PHE A 208 -7.21 26.25 -20.78
N PRO A 209 -7.00 26.30 -22.13
CA PRO A 209 -7.63 25.36 -23.07
C PRO A 209 -7.11 23.93 -22.93
N ASN A 210 -5.94 23.72 -22.31
CA ASN A 210 -5.32 22.40 -22.13
C ASN A 210 -5.73 21.70 -20.83
N LEU A 211 -6.66 22.28 -20.05
CA LEU A 211 -7.20 21.66 -18.84
C LEU A 211 -8.60 21.11 -19.17
N ARG A 212 -8.74 19.79 -19.23
CA ARG A 212 -9.92 19.10 -19.73
C ARG A 212 -10.62 18.28 -18.63
N VAL A 213 -11.95 18.28 -18.68
CA VAL A 213 -12.74 17.28 -17.96
C VAL A 213 -12.81 16.06 -18.86
N LEU A 214 -12.09 15.00 -18.49
CA LEU A 214 -12.05 13.75 -19.25
C LEU A 214 -11.74 12.55 -18.36
N ASP A 215 -12.21 11.39 -18.76
CA ASP A 215 -11.74 10.12 -18.19
C ASP A 215 -10.44 9.73 -18.89
N ALA A 216 -9.34 9.82 -18.15
CA ALA A 216 -7.98 9.59 -18.65
C ALA A 216 -7.76 8.18 -19.26
N LEU A 217 -8.54 7.19 -18.84
CA LEU A 217 -8.44 5.80 -19.29
C LEU A 217 -9.36 5.48 -20.47
N SER A 218 -10.13 6.45 -20.97
CA SER A 218 -10.98 6.28 -22.14
C SER A 218 -10.17 6.09 -23.42
N ALA A 219 -10.76 5.37 -24.37
CA ALA A 219 -10.22 5.14 -25.70
C ALA A 219 -11.12 5.69 -26.79
N VAL A 220 -10.52 6.22 -27.85
CA VAL A 220 -11.18 6.59 -29.09
C VAL A 220 -10.47 5.84 -30.23
N ASN A 221 -11.20 5.05 -31.01
CA ASN A 221 -10.65 4.23 -32.09
C ASN A 221 -9.45 3.35 -31.65
N GLY A 222 -9.52 2.78 -30.43
CA GLY A 222 -8.46 1.93 -29.88
C GLY A 222 -7.20 2.66 -29.41
N GLN A 223 -7.20 4.00 -29.45
CA GLN A 223 -6.10 4.83 -28.96
C GLN A 223 -6.50 5.59 -27.69
N PRO A 224 -5.53 5.98 -26.83
CA PRO A 224 -5.84 6.84 -25.69
C PRO A 224 -6.54 8.12 -26.11
N ILE A 225 -7.60 8.53 -25.39
CA ILE A 225 -8.35 9.77 -25.64
C ILE A 225 -7.44 11.00 -25.71
N TRP A 226 -6.29 10.96 -25.09
CA TRP A 226 -5.26 12.01 -25.09
C TRP A 226 -4.80 12.41 -26.49
N GLN A 227 -4.75 11.47 -27.43
CA GLN A 227 -4.39 11.77 -28.82
C GLN A 227 -5.46 12.58 -29.52
N THR A 228 -6.73 12.34 -29.19
CA THR A 228 -7.88 13.09 -29.75
C THR A 228 -8.01 14.47 -29.08
N GLU A 229 -7.80 14.58 -27.81
CA GLU A 229 -7.96 15.84 -27.06
C GLU A 229 -6.79 16.81 -27.27
N PHE A 230 -5.58 16.29 -27.56
CA PHE A 230 -4.37 17.09 -27.73
C PHE A 230 -3.60 16.71 -29.01
N PRO A 231 -4.24 16.76 -30.20
CA PRO A 231 -3.67 16.25 -31.45
C PRO A 231 -2.34 16.93 -31.81
N ALA A 232 -2.19 18.22 -31.51
CA ALA A 232 -0.96 18.95 -31.81
C ALA A 232 0.29 18.36 -31.10
N VAL A 233 0.15 17.90 -29.87
CA VAL A 233 1.26 17.27 -29.15
C VAL A 233 1.69 15.97 -29.82
N PHE A 234 0.73 15.14 -30.22
CA PHE A 234 1.02 13.84 -30.84
C PHE A 234 1.50 13.98 -32.27
N THR A 235 0.99 14.97 -33.04
CA THR A 235 1.48 15.24 -34.39
C THR A 235 2.91 15.79 -34.38
N GLN A 236 3.22 16.70 -33.44
CA GLN A 236 4.53 17.39 -33.44
C GLN A 236 5.61 16.54 -32.75
N LYS A 237 5.28 15.80 -31.68
CA LYS A 237 6.24 15.11 -30.79
C LYS A 237 5.96 13.64 -30.58
N ASN A 238 4.87 13.10 -31.11
CA ASN A 238 4.41 11.73 -30.86
C ASN A 238 4.19 11.43 -29.36
N GLY A 239 3.84 12.44 -28.57
CA GLY A 239 3.55 12.32 -27.16
C GLY A 239 4.14 13.44 -26.28
N PHE A 240 3.85 13.38 -25.00
CA PHE A 240 4.33 14.36 -24.02
C PHE A 240 5.80 14.16 -23.66
N ASP A 241 6.51 15.25 -23.33
CA ASP A 241 7.86 15.18 -22.79
C ASP A 241 7.84 14.64 -21.34
N ILE A 242 6.82 15.05 -20.57
CA ILE A 242 6.72 14.71 -19.15
C ILE A 242 5.28 14.28 -18.82
N VAL A 243 5.14 13.21 -18.04
CA VAL A 243 3.90 12.84 -17.34
C VAL A 243 4.15 12.86 -15.85
N LEU A 244 3.44 13.75 -15.12
CA LEU A 244 3.44 13.77 -13.65
C LEU A 244 2.11 13.24 -13.15
N SER A 245 2.09 12.37 -12.16
CA SER A 245 0.80 11.91 -11.62
C SER A 245 0.87 11.44 -10.17
N ASN A 246 -0.19 11.72 -9.44
CA ASN A 246 -0.58 11.04 -8.21
C ASN A 246 -1.94 10.36 -8.48
N PRO A 247 -1.94 9.19 -9.13
CA PRO A 247 -3.17 8.55 -9.63
C PRO A 247 -4.05 8.04 -8.48
N PRO A 248 -5.35 7.82 -8.70
CA PRO A 248 -6.26 7.27 -7.71
C PRO A 248 -5.88 5.84 -7.32
N TYR A 249 -5.93 5.52 -6.00
CA TYR A 249 -5.66 4.19 -5.44
C TYR A 249 -6.96 3.42 -5.24
N VAL A 250 -7.43 2.74 -6.27
CA VAL A 250 -8.72 2.04 -6.28
C VAL A 250 -8.51 0.57 -6.60
N GLY A 251 -8.54 -0.26 -5.56
CA GLY A 251 -8.38 -1.71 -5.72
C GLY A 251 -9.65 -2.40 -6.21
N GLN A 252 -9.52 -3.30 -7.18
CA GLN A 252 -10.61 -4.03 -7.83
C GLN A 252 -11.55 -4.77 -6.85
N LYS A 253 -11.04 -5.27 -5.72
CA LYS A 253 -11.81 -6.10 -4.78
C LYS A 253 -13.07 -5.41 -4.27
N ASN A 254 -12.99 -4.11 -4.02
CA ASN A 254 -14.10 -3.33 -3.42
C ASN A 254 -14.83 -2.44 -4.43
N HIS A 255 -14.30 -2.32 -5.66
CA HIS A 255 -14.75 -1.36 -6.67
C HIS A 255 -14.94 -2.01 -8.05
N ARG A 256 -15.60 -3.17 -8.11
CA ARG A 256 -15.77 -3.92 -9.36
C ARG A 256 -16.40 -3.08 -10.48
N ALA A 257 -17.40 -2.27 -10.17
CA ALA A 257 -18.09 -1.43 -11.14
C ALA A 257 -17.14 -0.45 -11.88
N VAL A 258 -16.06 0.02 -11.24
CA VAL A 258 -15.06 0.89 -11.87
C VAL A 258 -14.24 0.13 -12.92
N PHE A 259 -14.06 -1.17 -12.76
CA PHE A 259 -13.24 -2.00 -13.65
C PHE A 259 -14.04 -2.64 -14.80
N GLU A 260 -15.37 -2.72 -14.71
CA GLU A 260 -16.18 -3.33 -15.77
C GLU A 260 -16.03 -2.65 -17.13
N PRO A 261 -16.14 -1.30 -17.26
CA PRO A 261 -15.92 -0.62 -18.55
C PRO A 261 -14.51 -0.81 -19.09
N LEU A 262 -13.52 -0.93 -18.21
CA LEU A 262 -12.12 -1.11 -18.60
C LEU A 262 -11.83 -2.52 -19.15
N ARG A 263 -12.63 -3.54 -18.77
CA ARG A 263 -12.49 -4.91 -19.27
C ARG A 263 -12.95 -5.08 -20.71
N THR A 264 -13.83 -4.20 -21.17
CA THR A 264 -14.30 -4.16 -22.56
C THR A 264 -13.54 -3.15 -23.41
N ASN A 265 -12.69 -2.34 -22.76
CA ASN A 265 -11.89 -1.32 -23.46
C ASN A 265 -10.67 -1.98 -24.14
N PRO A 266 -10.48 -1.83 -25.46
CA PRO A 266 -9.36 -2.46 -26.20
C PRO A 266 -7.97 -2.12 -25.68
N LEU A 267 -7.79 -0.96 -24.99
CA LEU A 267 -6.51 -0.58 -24.39
C LEU A 267 -6.17 -1.37 -23.12
N TRP A 268 -7.21 -1.84 -22.36
CA TRP A 268 -7.04 -2.31 -20.99
C TRP A 268 -7.54 -3.72 -20.74
N GLN A 269 -8.34 -4.32 -21.63
CA GLN A 269 -8.99 -5.61 -21.44
C GLN A 269 -8.02 -6.74 -21.05
N ASP A 270 -6.81 -6.74 -21.61
CA ASP A 270 -5.74 -7.71 -21.35
C ASP A 270 -4.76 -7.26 -20.26
N LYS A 271 -4.95 -6.06 -19.66
CA LYS A 271 -4.08 -5.47 -18.65
C LYS A 271 -4.63 -5.61 -17.23
N ILE A 272 -5.88 -6.04 -17.07
CA ILE A 272 -6.55 -6.16 -15.76
C ILE A 272 -6.42 -7.59 -15.25
N MET A 273 -5.56 -7.77 -14.26
CA MET A 273 -5.35 -9.03 -13.55
C MET A 273 -6.24 -9.11 -12.29
N PRO A 274 -6.49 -10.31 -11.74
CA PRO A 274 -7.11 -10.42 -10.42
C PRO A 274 -6.34 -9.60 -9.37
N LYS A 275 -7.07 -8.84 -8.54
CA LYS A 275 -6.50 -7.92 -7.52
C LYS A 275 -5.74 -6.71 -8.11
N SER A 276 -6.05 -6.31 -9.34
CA SER A 276 -5.52 -5.08 -9.92
C SER A 276 -5.92 -3.85 -9.10
N ASP A 277 -5.14 -2.80 -9.26
CA ASP A 277 -5.43 -1.46 -8.79
C ASP A 277 -5.46 -0.50 -9.99
N LEU A 278 -6.30 0.53 -9.91
CA LEU A 278 -6.48 1.50 -10.99
C LEU A 278 -5.16 2.22 -11.32
N LEU A 279 -4.35 2.50 -10.29
CA LEU A 279 -3.03 3.13 -10.45
C LEU A 279 -2.12 2.38 -11.43
N TYR A 280 -2.30 1.05 -11.60
CA TYR A 280 -1.47 0.28 -12.55
C TYR A 280 -1.73 0.70 -14.00
N LEU A 281 -2.98 1.01 -14.31
CA LEU A 281 -3.36 1.49 -15.65
C LEU A 281 -2.81 2.90 -15.93
N PHE A 282 -2.65 3.74 -14.90
CA PHE A 282 -2.01 5.07 -15.08
C PHE A 282 -0.53 4.98 -15.40
N PHE A 283 0.22 4.01 -14.84
CA PHE A 283 1.59 3.73 -15.28
C PHE A 283 1.63 3.30 -16.75
N LEU A 284 0.72 2.40 -17.14
CA LEU A 284 0.63 1.94 -18.53
C LEU A 284 0.17 3.05 -19.48
N LEU A 285 -0.73 3.93 -19.02
CA LEU A 285 -1.14 5.13 -19.77
C LEU A 285 0.06 6.05 -20.01
N ALA A 286 0.86 6.33 -18.97
CA ALA A 286 2.05 7.16 -19.12
C ALA A 286 2.98 6.64 -20.23
N LEU A 287 3.24 5.31 -20.29
CA LEU A 287 4.03 4.71 -21.36
C LEU A 287 3.39 4.88 -22.74
N LYS A 288 2.04 5.00 -22.83
CA LYS A 288 1.35 5.19 -24.10
C LYS A 288 1.36 6.65 -24.58
N ILE A 289 1.25 7.61 -23.65
CA ILE A 289 1.13 9.03 -23.99
C ILE A 289 2.46 9.81 -23.96
N LEU A 290 3.54 9.25 -23.41
CA LEU A 290 4.89 9.79 -23.54
C LEU A 290 5.46 9.55 -24.94
N HIS A 291 6.25 10.50 -25.47
CA HIS A 291 7.09 10.24 -26.63
C HIS A 291 8.22 9.25 -26.30
N SER A 292 9.03 8.84 -27.29
CA SER A 292 9.99 7.72 -27.15
C SER A 292 11.07 7.91 -26.07
N SER A 293 11.38 9.14 -25.69
CA SER A 293 12.33 9.49 -24.62
C SER A 293 11.68 10.28 -23.50
N GLY A 294 10.37 10.26 -23.42
CA GLY A 294 9.61 11.02 -22.42
C GLY A 294 9.79 10.45 -21.01
N THR A 295 9.66 11.30 -20.02
CA THR A 295 9.91 10.99 -18.61
C THR A 295 8.61 11.03 -17.81
N ALA A 296 8.36 10.02 -16.99
CA ALA A 296 7.26 9.98 -16.03
C ALA A 296 7.75 10.16 -14.60
N GLY A 297 7.06 11.01 -13.83
CA GLY A 297 7.25 11.18 -12.40
C GLY A 297 5.96 10.85 -11.65
N PHE A 298 5.98 9.81 -10.83
CA PHE A 298 4.82 9.31 -10.10
C PHE A 298 5.02 9.41 -8.60
N LEU A 299 3.98 9.87 -7.91
CA LEU A 299 3.82 9.69 -6.47
C LEU A 299 2.77 8.61 -6.23
N THR A 300 3.16 7.49 -5.63
CA THR A 300 2.26 6.34 -5.43
C THR A 300 2.51 5.65 -4.10
N THR A 301 1.74 4.60 -3.81
CA THR A 301 2.11 3.64 -2.77
C THR A 301 3.17 2.66 -3.30
N PRO A 302 4.09 2.15 -2.46
CA PRO A 302 5.09 1.16 -2.87
C PRO A 302 4.51 -0.23 -3.14
N TYR A 303 3.21 -0.45 -2.95
CA TYR A 303 2.60 -1.79 -3.05
C TYR A 303 2.73 -2.43 -4.43
N PHE A 304 2.75 -1.64 -5.52
CA PHE A 304 2.92 -2.21 -6.86
C PHE A 304 4.27 -2.92 -7.03
N ALA A 305 5.27 -2.56 -6.23
CA ALA A 305 6.60 -3.18 -6.29
C ALA A 305 6.56 -4.70 -6.01
N THR A 306 5.62 -5.16 -5.17
CA THR A 306 5.55 -6.57 -4.73
C THR A 306 4.15 -7.18 -4.81
N ALA A 307 3.09 -6.40 -5.04
CA ALA A 307 1.72 -6.92 -5.08
C ALA A 307 1.51 -7.94 -6.22
N GLN A 308 0.77 -9.01 -5.94
CA GLN A 308 0.46 -10.06 -6.93
C GLN A 308 -0.29 -9.50 -8.15
N GLY A 309 -1.28 -8.61 -7.93
CA GLY A 309 -2.06 -7.99 -9.01
C GLY A 309 -1.25 -7.03 -9.90
N ALA A 310 -0.02 -6.66 -9.50
CA ALA A 310 0.86 -5.78 -10.26
C ALA A 310 1.92 -6.53 -11.10
N ALA A 311 1.86 -7.86 -11.18
CA ALA A 311 2.88 -8.64 -11.89
C ALA A 311 3.00 -8.24 -13.36
N LEU A 312 1.86 -8.05 -14.05
CA LEU A 312 1.86 -7.62 -15.45
C LEU A 312 2.41 -6.19 -15.61
N LEU A 313 2.05 -5.27 -14.70
CA LEU A 313 2.63 -3.92 -14.69
C LEU A 313 4.15 -3.98 -14.57
N ARG A 314 4.68 -4.72 -13.58
CA ARG A 314 6.13 -4.83 -13.37
C ARG A 314 6.84 -5.42 -14.58
N LYS A 315 6.27 -6.48 -15.19
CA LYS A 315 6.80 -7.04 -16.45
C LYS A 315 6.85 -6.01 -17.57
N THR A 316 5.76 -5.23 -17.73
CA THR A 316 5.68 -4.19 -18.76
C THR A 316 6.69 -3.06 -18.49
N LEU A 317 6.83 -2.60 -17.24
CA LEU A 317 7.80 -1.58 -16.87
C LEU A 317 9.25 -2.09 -17.09
N ARG A 318 9.54 -3.32 -16.69
CA ARG A 318 10.84 -3.94 -16.94
C ARG A 318 11.21 -3.98 -18.43
N GLN A 319 10.23 -4.21 -19.28
CA GLN A 319 10.45 -4.31 -20.75
C GLN A 319 10.52 -2.96 -21.46
N ASN A 320 9.74 -1.96 -21.00
CA ASN A 320 9.48 -0.73 -21.76
C ASN A 320 9.89 0.56 -21.04
N ALA A 321 10.45 0.47 -19.85
CA ALA A 321 10.85 1.64 -19.07
C ALA A 321 12.26 1.49 -18.50
N THR A 322 12.92 2.62 -18.29
CA THR A 322 14.17 2.76 -17.56
C THR A 322 13.92 3.58 -16.31
N PHE A 323 14.01 2.98 -15.14
CA PHE A 323 13.92 3.75 -13.90
C PHE A 323 15.18 4.57 -13.67
N VAL A 324 15.03 5.84 -13.37
CA VAL A 324 16.15 6.75 -13.06
C VAL A 324 16.17 7.15 -11.59
N HIS A 325 15.01 7.12 -10.91
CA HIS A 325 14.91 7.47 -9.49
C HIS A 325 13.77 6.73 -8.80
N LEU A 326 14.06 6.20 -7.62
CA LEU A 326 13.10 5.58 -6.70
C LEU A 326 13.38 6.09 -5.29
N GLN A 327 12.41 6.73 -4.67
CA GLN A 327 12.51 7.22 -3.29
C GLN A 327 11.31 6.71 -2.46
N ASP A 328 11.58 5.73 -1.62
CA ASP A 328 10.61 5.20 -0.65
C ASP A 328 10.70 6.01 0.64
N PHE A 329 9.63 6.71 0.99
CA PHE A 329 9.55 7.50 2.22
C PHE A 329 9.33 6.66 3.47
N GLY A 330 9.15 5.34 3.32
CA GLY A 330 8.95 4.43 4.44
C GLY A 330 7.74 4.87 5.29
N GLU A 331 7.95 5.04 6.59
CA GLU A 331 6.89 5.44 7.54
C GLU A 331 6.68 6.95 7.67
N GLN A 332 7.42 7.76 6.94
CA GLN A 332 7.19 9.20 6.97
C GLN A 332 5.76 9.50 6.51
N ARG A 333 4.96 10.06 7.41
CA ARG A 333 3.58 10.45 7.12
C ARG A 333 3.59 11.68 6.22
N LEU A 334 3.57 11.47 4.91
CA LEU A 334 3.46 12.57 3.95
C LEU A 334 2.04 13.12 3.88
N PHE A 335 1.03 12.29 4.17
CA PHE A 335 -0.39 12.64 4.08
C PHE A 335 -1.01 12.70 5.47
N ALA A 336 -1.48 13.87 5.88
CA ALA A 336 -2.11 14.07 7.21
C ALA A 336 -3.41 13.26 7.39
N ALA A 337 -4.16 13.02 6.29
CA ALA A 337 -5.46 12.34 6.31
C ALA A 337 -5.39 10.82 6.11
N ALA A 338 -4.25 10.27 5.69
CA ALA A 338 -4.09 8.84 5.38
C ALA A 338 -3.17 8.15 6.38
N GLY A 339 -3.70 7.74 7.52
CA GLY A 339 -2.96 6.95 8.50
C GLY A 339 -2.48 5.62 7.90
N GLY A 340 -1.15 5.41 7.87
CA GLY A 340 -0.55 4.13 7.47
C GLY A 340 -0.31 3.92 5.97
N HIS A 341 -0.41 4.96 5.13
CA HIS A 341 -0.01 4.88 3.73
C HIS A 341 1.46 5.28 3.56
N HIS A 342 2.27 4.34 3.07
CA HIS A 342 3.64 4.59 2.62
C HIS A 342 3.60 5.23 1.24
N SER A 343 4.52 6.15 0.98
CA SER A 343 4.62 6.85 -0.30
C SER A 343 5.94 6.54 -0.98
N LEU A 344 5.88 6.48 -2.31
CA LEU A 344 7.01 6.25 -3.19
C LEU A 344 6.99 7.29 -4.31
N ILE A 345 8.09 8.00 -4.48
CA ILE A 345 8.38 8.70 -5.73
C ILE A 345 9.08 7.71 -6.66
N SER A 346 8.55 7.56 -7.88
CA SER A 346 9.18 6.81 -8.95
C SER A 346 9.29 7.67 -10.21
N ILE A 347 10.52 7.81 -10.73
CA ILE A 347 10.79 8.51 -11.97
C ILE A 347 11.38 7.51 -12.95
N PHE A 348 10.78 7.42 -14.13
CA PHE A 348 11.22 6.52 -15.20
C PHE A 348 11.08 7.17 -16.57
N GLU A 349 11.89 6.73 -17.50
CA GLU A 349 11.85 7.11 -18.91
C GLU A 349 11.21 6.01 -19.74
N LYS A 350 10.47 6.37 -20.78
CA LYS A 350 9.99 5.43 -21.78
C LYS A 350 11.16 4.94 -22.62
N GLY A 351 11.26 3.63 -22.81
CA GLY A 351 12.36 2.99 -23.51
C GLY A 351 13.39 2.37 -22.57
N LYS A 352 14.39 1.69 -23.15
CA LYS A 352 15.44 0.98 -22.43
C LYS A 352 16.78 1.68 -22.51
N SER A 353 17.48 1.75 -21.40
CA SER A 353 18.82 2.32 -21.26
C SER A 353 19.57 1.61 -20.13
N GLU A 354 20.88 1.52 -20.23
CA GLU A 354 21.76 0.96 -19.18
C GLU A 354 22.08 1.96 -18.05
N THR A 355 21.39 3.09 -18.01
CA THR A 355 21.57 4.11 -16.95
C THR A 355 21.32 3.54 -15.56
N LEU A 356 22.12 3.96 -14.59
CA LEU A 356 21.89 3.64 -13.18
C LEU A 356 20.61 4.30 -12.67
N CYS A 357 19.86 3.57 -11.84
CA CYS A 357 18.75 4.12 -11.07
C CYS A 357 19.23 4.54 -9.69
N THR A 358 18.88 5.73 -9.25
CA THR A 358 19.11 6.15 -7.86
C THR A 358 17.95 5.63 -6.99
N VAL A 359 18.22 4.64 -6.13
CA VAL A 359 17.24 4.09 -5.19
C VAL A 359 17.58 4.56 -3.78
N ASN A 360 16.76 5.43 -3.20
CA ASN A 360 17.01 6.06 -1.88
C ASN A 360 18.43 6.64 -1.74
N GLY A 361 18.91 7.32 -2.78
CA GLY A 361 20.25 7.93 -2.82
C GLY A 361 21.38 7.00 -3.28
N MET A 362 21.13 5.70 -3.48
CA MET A 362 22.15 4.72 -3.89
C MET A 362 22.01 4.35 -5.38
N PRO A 363 23.10 4.34 -6.16
CA PRO A 363 23.07 3.92 -7.56
C PRO A 363 22.87 2.41 -7.68
N VAL A 364 21.92 1.99 -8.51
CA VAL A 364 21.56 0.60 -8.77
C VAL A 364 21.48 0.37 -10.28
N PRO A 365 22.16 -0.63 -10.84
CA PRO A 365 22.03 -0.95 -12.25
C PRO A 365 20.65 -1.51 -12.60
N GLN A 366 20.17 -1.24 -13.82
CA GLN A 366 18.81 -1.63 -14.26
C GLN A 366 18.52 -3.13 -14.11
N TYR A 367 19.52 -3.98 -14.42
CA TYR A 367 19.34 -5.43 -14.29
C TYR A 367 19.10 -5.89 -12.85
N ALA A 368 19.53 -5.11 -11.86
CA ALA A 368 19.35 -5.42 -10.43
C ALA A 368 18.06 -4.88 -9.82
N LEU A 369 17.31 -4.02 -10.54
CA LEU A 369 16.07 -3.42 -10.04
C LEU A 369 14.93 -4.41 -9.96
N PHE A 370 14.82 -5.32 -10.93
CA PHE A 370 13.74 -6.30 -10.98
C PHE A 370 14.26 -7.69 -10.63
N ARG A 371 13.63 -8.36 -9.69
CA ARG A 371 14.12 -9.59 -9.08
C ARG A 371 13.08 -10.70 -9.01
N GLY A 372 13.60 -11.94 -9.13
CA GLY A 372 12.81 -13.15 -9.04
C GLY A 372 11.80 -13.33 -10.19
N PRO A 373 11.04 -14.45 -10.18
CA PRO A 373 10.15 -14.82 -11.29
C PRO A 373 8.93 -13.88 -11.42
N ASN A 374 8.65 -13.06 -10.42
CA ASN A 374 7.53 -12.11 -10.40
C ASN A 374 7.98 -10.66 -10.65
N ASP A 375 9.21 -10.42 -11.08
CA ASP A 375 9.78 -9.09 -11.35
C ASP A 375 9.58 -8.10 -10.19
N TYR A 376 9.80 -8.53 -8.95
CA TYR A 376 9.66 -7.63 -7.80
C TYR A 376 10.63 -6.46 -7.91
N LEU A 377 10.10 -5.22 -7.77
CA LEU A 377 10.91 -4.01 -7.87
C LEU A 377 11.64 -3.74 -6.55
N LEU A 378 12.94 -3.51 -6.64
CA LEU A 378 13.80 -3.21 -5.51
C LEU A 378 13.60 -1.76 -5.04
N LEU A 379 13.09 -1.57 -3.84
CA LEU A 379 12.86 -0.25 -3.26
C LEU A 379 13.85 0.15 -2.16
N GLN A 380 14.68 -0.78 -1.69
CA GLN A 380 15.65 -0.51 -0.62
C GLN A 380 16.99 -1.15 -0.95
N THR A 381 18.04 -0.37 -0.80
CA THR A 381 19.41 -0.78 -1.07
C THR A 381 20.26 -0.61 0.18
N GLY A 382 20.75 -1.74 0.72
CA GLY A 382 22.03 -1.74 1.42
C GLY A 382 22.97 -2.52 0.53
N GLU A 383 24.08 -1.95 0.08
CA GLU A 383 25.00 -2.57 -0.88
C GLU A 383 25.33 -4.03 -0.53
N ASN A 384 25.43 -4.31 0.74
CA ASN A 384 25.85 -5.60 1.26
C ASN A 384 24.69 -6.60 1.43
N LEU A 385 23.45 -6.15 1.72
CA LEU A 385 22.27 -7.03 1.77
C LEU A 385 21.86 -7.50 0.36
N ASN A 386 22.19 -6.77 -0.68
CA ASN A 386 21.99 -7.22 -2.05
C ASN A 386 22.78 -8.50 -2.39
N LYS A 387 24.02 -8.59 -1.89
CA LYS A 387 24.85 -9.80 -2.04
C LYS A 387 24.21 -10.99 -1.30
N VAL A 388 23.71 -10.75 -0.10
CA VAL A 388 22.98 -11.75 0.70
C VAL A 388 21.74 -12.25 -0.04
N LEU A 389 20.89 -11.33 -0.51
CA LEU A 389 19.67 -11.68 -1.24
C LEU A 389 19.99 -12.45 -2.53
N ALA A 390 21.03 -12.04 -3.27
CA ALA A 390 21.48 -12.75 -4.47
C ALA A 390 21.97 -14.16 -4.19
N LYS A 391 22.65 -14.39 -3.05
CA LYS A 391 23.05 -15.75 -2.62
C LYS A 391 21.82 -16.58 -2.25
N MET A 392 20.86 -16.01 -1.54
CA MET A 392 19.61 -16.69 -1.18
C MET A 392 18.75 -17.00 -2.42
N GLU A 393 18.76 -16.16 -3.44
CA GLU A 393 18.08 -16.41 -4.74
C GLU A 393 18.65 -17.60 -5.51
N LYS A 394 19.94 -17.93 -5.31
CA LYS A 394 20.55 -19.12 -5.91
C LYS A 394 20.05 -20.44 -5.30
N VAL A 395 19.39 -20.37 -4.13
CA VAL A 395 18.72 -21.52 -3.53
C VAL A 395 17.47 -21.83 -4.33
N THR A 396 17.51 -22.83 -5.16
CA THR A 396 16.44 -23.18 -6.11
C THR A 396 15.21 -23.80 -5.44
N ARG A 397 15.40 -24.49 -4.31
CA ARG A 397 14.31 -25.14 -3.57
C ARG A 397 13.60 -24.13 -2.63
N THR A 398 12.29 -24.12 -2.68
CA THR A 398 11.44 -23.22 -1.89
C THR A 398 10.56 -23.97 -0.91
N LEU A 399 9.98 -23.25 0.07
CA LEU A 399 9.14 -23.86 1.11
C LEU A 399 7.94 -24.62 0.52
N LYS A 400 7.29 -24.11 -0.55
CA LYS A 400 6.16 -24.81 -1.20
C LYS A 400 6.50 -26.21 -1.72
N GLU A 401 7.76 -26.48 -1.99
CA GLU A 401 8.23 -27.79 -2.49
C GLU A 401 8.51 -28.78 -1.35
N VAL A 402 8.79 -28.27 -0.17
CA VAL A 402 9.19 -29.09 0.97
C VAL A 402 8.16 -29.15 2.11
N ALA A 403 7.16 -28.28 2.12
CA ALA A 403 6.12 -28.29 3.16
C ALA A 403 4.82 -27.66 2.66
N ALA A 404 3.72 -27.94 3.36
CA ALA A 404 2.44 -27.33 3.11
C ALA A 404 2.27 -26.05 3.93
N VAL A 405 1.85 -24.96 3.28
CA VAL A 405 1.49 -23.69 3.92
C VAL A 405 -0.02 -23.52 3.88
N THR A 406 -0.67 -23.50 5.04
CA THR A 406 -2.12 -23.35 5.17
C THR A 406 -2.48 -22.26 6.16
N ASN A 407 -3.67 -21.69 6.08
CA ASN A 407 -4.18 -20.78 7.09
C ASN A 407 -5.09 -21.49 8.10
N GLY A 408 -5.31 -20.85 9.26
CA GLY A 408 -6.17 -21.34 10.31
C GLY A 408 -7.66 -21.36 9.96
N LEU A 409 -8.48 -21.62 10.95
CA LEU A 409 -9.91 -21.85 10.81
C LEU A 409 -10.69 -20.54 10.66
N MET A 410 -11.79 -20.62 9.91
CA MET A 410 -12.77 -19.54 9.78
C MET A 410 -14.13 -20.08 10.23
N THR A 411 -14.60 -19.63 11.39
CA THR A 411 -15.91 -20.02 11.93
C THR A 411 -17.07 -19.17 11.36
N GLY A 412 -16.74 -18.01 10.80
CA GLY A 412 -17.72 -17.02 10.37
C GLY A 412 -18.38 -16.22 11.51
N CYS A 413 -18.23 -16.69 12.77
CA CYS A 413 -18.69 -15.97 13.95
C CYS A 413 -17.97 -16.44 15.22
N ASP A 414 -16.75 -15.96 15.46
CA ASP A 414 -16.03 -16.28 16.69
C ASP A 414 -16.75 -15.70 17.92
N LYS A 415 -17.16 -14.43 17.83
CA LYS A 415 -17.76 -13.62 18.89
C LYS A 415 -18.79 -12.64 18.35
N ILE A 416 -19.68 -12.16 19.22
CA ILE A 416 -20.66 -11.13 18.87
C ILE A 416 -19.96 -9.77 18.66
N SER A 417 -20.25 -9.13 17.53
CA SER A 417 -19.77 -7.81 17.14
C SER A 417 -20.85 -6.75 17.34
N ALA A 418 -20.46 -5.45 17.34
CA ALA A 418 -21.41 -4.35 17.35
C ALA A 418 -22.37 -4.37 16.14
N VAL A 419 -21.91 -4.86 14.99
CA VAL A 419 -22.76 -5.02 13.79
C VAL A 419 -23.84 -6.07 14.00
N HIS A 420 -23.52 -7.18 14.70
CA HIS A 420 -24.50 -8.20 15.04
C HIS A 420 -25.60 -7.64 15.93
N LEU A 421 -25.25 -6.87 16.99
CA LEU A 421 -26.22 -6.25 17.92
C LEU A 421 -27.10 -5.18 17.24
N LYS A 422 -26.59 -4.50 16.22
CA LYS A 422 -27.40 -3.55 15.44
C LYS A 422 -28.40 -4.26 14.49
N LYS A 423 -28.07 -5.47 14.04
CA LYS A 423 -28.85 -6.18 13.01
C LYS A 423 -29.84 -7.18 13.57
N PHE A 424 -29.58 -7.73 14.77
CA PHE A 424 -30.37 -8.81 15.37
C PHE A 424 -30.77 -8.44 16.80
N THR A 425 -32.01 -8.77 17.17
CA THR A 425 -32.46 -8.70 18.58
C THR A 425 -31.91 -9.94 19.30
N LEU A 426 -31.03 -9.73 20.26
CA LEU A 426 -30.32 -10.78 21.00
C LEU A 426 -30.44 -10.51 22.52
N PRO A 427 -31.54 -10.92 23.18
CA PRO A 427 -31.76 -10.64 24.59
C PRO A 427 -30.65 -11.18 25.47
N GLY A 428 -30.13 -10.32 26.38
CA GLY A 428 -29.09 -10.69 27.34
C GLY A 428 -27.68 -10.89 26.75
N ILE A 429 -27.48 -10.73 25.43
CA ILE A 429 -26.19 -10.92 24.76
C ILE A 429 -25.48 -9.57 24.57
N LYS A 430 -24.17 -9.56 24.82
CA LYS A 430 -23.32 -8.36 24.77
C LYS A 430 -22.25 -8.49 23.68
N LYS A 431 -21.71 -7.34 23.24
CA LYS A 431 -20.54 -7.29 22.37
C LYS A 431 -19.36 -8.01 23.04
N GLY A 432 -18.77 -8.96 22.32
CA GLY A 432 -17.62 -9.74 22.79
C GLY A 432 -18.00 -11.13 23.32
N ASP A 433 -19.28 -11.42 23.56
CA ASP A 433 -19.72 -12.76 23.97
C ASP A 433 -19.27 -13.78 22.94
N GLY A 434 -18.70 -14.89 23.45
CA GLY A 434 -18.17 -15.97 22.64
C GLY A 434 -19.29 -16.77 21.99
N VAL A 435 -19.19 -17.00 20.68
CA VAL A 435 -20.10 -17.88 19.93
C VAL A 435 -19.42 -19.22 19.74
N PHE A 436 -18.52 -19.34 18.75
CA PHE A 436 -17.69 -20.53 18.59
C PHE A 436 -16.38 -20.45 19.37
N VAL A 437 -15.93 -19.26 19.78
CA VAL A 437 -14.69 -19.07 20.54
C VAL A 437 -15.01 -18.51 21.92
N LEU A 438 -14.90 -19.37 22.92
CA LEU A 438 -15.17 -19.05 24.31
C LEU A 438 -13.93 -18.55 25.03
N SER A 439 -14.07 -17.62 25.96
CA SER A 439 -13.07 -17.33 27.00
C SER A 439 -13.05 -18.43 28.05
N SER A 440 -12.01 -18.48 28.88
CA SER A 440 -11.94 -19.45 29.99
C SER A 440 -13.12 -19.31 30.95
N ARG A 441 -13.59 -18.05 31.23
CA ARG A 441 -14.76 -17.79 32.07
C ARG A 441 -16.05 -18.35 31.46
N GLU A 442 -16.28 -18.11 30.16
CA GLU A 442 -17.46 -18.64 29.46
C GLU A 442 -17.44 -20.16 29.39
N LYS A 443 -16.28 -20.77 29.13
CA LYS A 443 -16.12 -22.24 29.19
C LYS A 443 -16.53 -22.82 30.55
N THR A 444 -16.03 -22.24 31.64
CA THR A 444 -16.37 -22.71 33.00
C THR A 444 -17.85 -22.55 33.28
N GLY A 445 -18.48 -21.43 32.87
CA GLY A 445 -19.89 -21.16 33.08
C GLY A 445 -20.88 -22.05 32.29
N LEU A 446 -20.40 -22.87 31.33
CA LEU A 446 -21.24 -23.78 30.59
C LEU A 446 -21.47 -25.14 31.26
N PHE A 447 -20.75 -25.48 32.35
CA PHE A 447 -20.88 -26.75 33.08
C PHE A 447 -20.90 -28.00 32.17
N LEU A 448 -19.92 -28.08 31.26
CA LEU A 448 -19.85 -29.09 30.21
C LEU A 448 -19.58 -30.50 30.76
N SER A 449 -20.28 -31.49 30.25
CA SER A 449 -20.01 -32.93 30.44
C SER A 449 -18.65 -33.33 29.85
N GLU A 450 -18.09 -34.47 30.24
CA GLU A 450 -16.84 -34.99 29.66
C GLU A 450 -16.97 -35.20 28.14
N THR A 451 -18.10 -35.64 27.65
CA THR A 451 -18.39 -35.78 26.20
C THR A 451 -18.31 -34.41 25.51
N GLU A 452 -18.89 -33.37 26.09
CA GLU A 452 -18.87 -31.99 25.52
C GLU A 452 -17.47 -31.38 25.55
N LYS A 453 -16.68 -31.66 26.58
CA LYS A 453 -15.28 -31.19 26.66
C LYS A 453 -14.43 -31.71 25.50
N THR A 454 -14.74 -32.86 24.90
CA THR A 454 -14.02 -33.39 23.73
C THR A 454 -14.15 -32.48 22.51
N LYS A 455 -15.25 -31.73 22.41
CA LYS A 455 -15.52 -30.76 21.33
C LYS A 455 -14.91 -29.41 21.57
N LEU A 456 -14.23 -29.20 22.71
CA LEU A 456 -13.49 -27.97 22.98
C LEU A 456 -12.01 -28.14 22.62
N LYS A 457 -11.52 -27.28 21.72
CA LYS A 457 -10.13 -27.27 21.31
C LYS A 457 -9.44 -25.98 21.78
N PRO A 458 -8.16 -26.04 22.22
CA PRO A 458 -7.41 -24.87 22.59
C PRO A 458 -7.31 -23.93 21.37
N PHE A 459 -7.68 -22.65 21.54
CA PHE A 459 -7.75 -21.69 20.46
C PHE A 459 -6.88 -20.46 20.70
N PHE A 460 -6.09 -20.11 19.71
CA PHE A 460 -5.08 -19.06 19.78
C PHE A 460 -5.26 -18.01 18.70
N LYS A 461 -4.61 -16.88 18.84
CA LYS A 461 -4.64 -15.73 17.95
C LYS A 461 -3.21 -15.38 17.52
N ASN A 462 -3.11 -14.50 16.55
CA ASN A 462 -1.86 -13.93 16.07
C ASN A 462 -0.94 -13.43 17.21
N SER A 463 -1.53 -12.80 18.25
CA SER A 463 -0.82 -12.29 19.43
C SER A 463 -0.26 -13.36 20.38
N ASP A 464 -0.60 -14.62 20.18
CA ASP A 464 -0.14 -15.73 21.02
C ASP A 464 1.11 -16.42 20.43
N ILE A 465 1.65 -15.91 19.33
CA ILE A 465 2.80 -16.47 18.61
C ILE A 465 4.03 -15.59 18.88
N PHE A 466 5.07 -16.22 19.43
CA PHE A 466 6.39 -15.63 19.66
C PHE A 466 7.45 -16.46 18.93
N PRO A 467 8.64 -15.92 18.65
CA PRO A 467 9.70 -16.71 18.03
C PRO A 467 10.00 -17.99 18.81
N TYR A 468 10.17 -19.09 18.09
CA TYR A 468 10.43 -20.45 18.56
C TYR A 468 9.29 -21.14 19.30
N ALA A 469 8.63 -20.50 20.27
CA ALA A 469 7.58 -21.12 21.07
C ALA A 469 6.36 -20.21 21.20
N PRO A 470 5.14 -20.68 20.87
CA PRO A 470 3.92 -19.91 21.08
C PRO A 470 3.46 -20.01 22.53
N ARG A 471 2.40 -19.29 22.88
CA ARG A 471 1.69 -19.46 24.14
C ARG A 471 1.28 -20.92 24.31
N GLN A 472 1.62 -21.52 25.45
CA GLN A 472 1.30 -22.92 25.75
C GLN A 472 -0.07 -23.08 26.43
N ILE A 473 -0.42 -22.17 27.32
CA ILE A 473 -1.67 -22.22 28.09
C ILE A 473 -2.75 -21.44 27.32
N PRO A 474 -3.81 -22.11 26.86
CA PRO A 474 -4.89 -21.44 26.16
C PRO A 474 -5.74 -20.60 27.11
N ASN A 475 -6.15 -19.42 26.68
CA ASN A 475 -7.15 -18.59 27.35
C ASN A 475 -8.45 -18.47 26.52
N ARG A 476 -8.52 -19.21 25.44
CA ARG A 476 -9.69 -19.33 24.54
C ARG A 476 -9.89 -20.77 24.11
N TRP A 477 -11.13 -21.11 23.82
CA TRP A 477 -11.55 -22.46 23.51
C TRP A 477 -12.48 -22.42 22.31
N LEU A 478 -12.19 -23.23 21.28
CA LEU A 478 -13.03 -23.37 20.08
C LEU A 478 -14.06 -24.46 20.31
N ILE A 479 -15.33 -24.18 20.08
CA ILE A 479 -16.36 -25.22 19.91
C ILE A 479 -16.18 -25.80 18.50
N ASP A 480 -15.67 -27.02 18.42
CA ASP A 480 -15.19 -27.64 17.18
C ASP A 480 -16.17 -28.69 16.66
N PHE A 481 -17.27 -28.25 16.04
CA PHE A 481 -18.09 -29.07 15.16
C PHE A 481 -17.70 -28.77 13.72
N PHE A 482 -17.15 -29.78 13.04
CA PHE A 482 -16.59 -29.65 11.70
C PHE A 482 -17.41 -30.48 10.68
N TYR A 483 -17.88 -29.84 9.62
CA TYR A 483 -18.55 -30.57 8.51
C TYR A 483 -17.50 -30.86 7.40
N PRO A 484 -17.47 -32.07 6.78
CA PRO A 484 -18.39 -33.21 6.96
C PRO A 484 -17.97 -34.21 8.07
N GLY A 485 -16.88 -33.96 8.81
CA GLY A 485 -16.38 -34.91 9.83
C GLY A 485 -17.45 -35.24 10.89
N ASP A 486 -18.20 -34.23 11.31
CA ASP A 486 -19.26 -34.34 12.32
C ASP A 486 -20.65 -34.40 11.71
N LYS A 487 -20.82 -34.70 10.43
CA LYS A 487 -22.13 -34.70 9.74
C LYS A 487 -23.20 -35.60 10.33
N ASN A 488 -22.77 -36.69 11.00
CA ASN A 488 -23.64 -37.67 11.65
C ASN A 488 -23.70 -37.47 13.17
N THR A 489 -23.27 -36.33 13.70
CA THR A 489 -23.27 -36.06 15.12
C THR A 489 -24.69 -35.97 15.67
N ASP A 490 -25.00 -36.78 16.65
CA ASP A 490 -26.22 -36.62 17.45
C ASP A 490 -26.00 -35.47 18.46
N PHE A 491 -26.59 -34.31 18.16
CA PHE A 491 -26.47 -33.12 19.01
C PHE A 491 -27.21 -33.22 20.34
N SER A 492 -28.06 -34.24 20.55
CA SER A 492 -28.65 -34.51 21.86
C SER A 492 -27.62 -34.87 22.93
N ARG A 493 -26.47 -35.41 22.49
CA ARG A 493 -25.31 -35.72 23.37
C ARG A 493 -24.52 -34.52 23.80
N TYR A 494 -24.82 -33.32 23.33
CA TYR A 494 -24.11 -32.07 23.60
C TYR A 494 -25.10 -30.97 24.05
N PRO A 495 -25.88 -31.18 25.13
CA PRO A 495 -27.01 -30.31 25.49
C PRO A 495 -26.56 -28.90 25.87
N ALA A 496 -25.47 -28.75 26.63
CA ALA A 496 -24.98 -27.42 27.04
C ALA A 496 -24.41 -26.63 25.86
N LEU A 497 -23.64 -27.26 24.97
CA LEU A 497 -23.13 -26.63 23.76
C LEU A 497 -24.24 -26.29 22.77
N ARG A 498 -25.25 -27.16 22.64
CA ARG A 498 -26.47 -26.93 21.85
C ARG A 498 -27.22 -25.71 22.36
N THR A 499 -27.54 -25.67 23.65
CA THR A 499 -28.22 -24.53 24.29
C THR A 499 -27.43 -23.25 24.14
N HIS A 500 -26.10 -23.31 24.27
CA HIS A 500 -25.23 -22.15 24.05
C HIS A 500 -25.35 -21.63 22.62
N LEU A 501 -25.15 -22.45 21.59
CA LEU A 501 -25.21 -22.05 20.20
C LEU A 501 -26.60 -21.57 19.76
N GLN A 502 -27.66 -22.14 20.36
CA GLN A 502 -29.05 -21.79 20.06
C GLN A 502 -29.35 -20.31 20.39
N LYS A 503 -28.75 -19.74 21.42
CA LYS A 503 -28.86 -18.31 21.74
C LYS A 503 -28.44 -17.39 20.60
N PHE A 504 -27.56 -17.87 19.73
CA PHE A 504 -26.99 -17.14 18.61
C PHE A 504 -27.56 -17.55 17.24
N ALA A 505 -28.59 -18.40 17.20
CA ALA A 505 -29.17 -18.94 15.97
C ALA A 505 -29.47 -17.87 14.90
N PRO A 506 -30.05 -16.69 15.19
CA PRO A 506 -30.30 -15.65 14.20
C PRO A 506 -29.03 -15.15 13.51
N VAL A 507 -27.93 -14.98 14.27
CA VAL A 507 -26.64 -14.57 13.73
C VAL A 507 -25.97 -15.68 12.94
N LEU A 508 -26.06 -16.92 13.45
CA LEU A 508 -25.41 -18.08 12.85
C LEU A 508 -26.04 -18.49 11.53
N LEU A 509 -27.38 -18.43 11.41
CA LEU A 509 -28.11 -18.66 10.17
C LEU A 509 -27.84 -17.58 9.12
N ALA A 510 -27.58 -16.34 9.56
CA ALA A 510 -27.28 -15.22 8.68
C ALA A 510 -25.78 -15.09 8.30
N ARG A 511 -24.92 -16.06 8.67
CA ARG A 511 -23.50 -16.03 8.30
C ARG A 511 -23.34 -15.93 6.78
N LYS A 512 -22.62 -14.91 6.32
CA LYS A 512 -22.33 -14.75 4.89
C LYS A 512 -21.36 -15.82 4.41
N GLN A 513 -21.64 -16.32 3.25
CA GLN A 513 -20.96 -17.39 2.51
C GLN A 513 -19.64 -16.91 1.91
N ASN A 514 -18.71 -16.43 2.74
CA ASN A 514 -17.40 -16.02 2.24
C ASN A 514 -16.47 -17.24 2.08
N ASN A 515 -16.56 -17.95 0.95
CA ASN A 515 -15.64 -19.02 0.53
C ASN A 515 -15.43 -20.20 1.49
N ASN A 516 -16.18 -20.32 2.58
CA ASN A 516 -16.05 -21.42 3.55
C ASN A 516 -17.02 -22.59 3.26
N GLY A 517 -17.94 -22.43 2.29
CA GLY A 517 -18.92 -23.47 1.86
C GLY A 517 -20.00 -23.78 2.90
N ILE A 518 -20.15 -22.95 3.94
CA ILE A 518 -21.10 -23.16 5.04
C ILE A 518 -22.57 -23.05 4.60
N ASP A 519 -22.83 -22.38 3.47
CA ASP A 519 -24.15 -22.21 2.86
C ASP A 519 -24.93 -23.49 2.68
N LYS A 520 -24.26 -24.58 2.32
CA LYS A 520 -24.87 -25.90 2.12
C LYS A 520 -25.50 -26.46 3.41
N VAL A 521 -24.85 -26.25 4.55
CA VAL A 521 -25.34 -26.68 5.87
C VAL A 521 -26.34 -25.69 6.46
N LEU A 522 -26.13 -24.37 6.27
CA LEU A 522 -27.07 -23.36 6.73
C LEU A 522 -28.43 -23.42 6.05
N LYS A 523 -28.49 -23.79 4.75
CA LYS A 523 -29.76 -24.03 4.03
C LYS A 523 -30.62 -25.15 4.64
N ARG A 524 -29.98 -26.06 5.39
CA ARG A 524 -30.67 -27.13 6.14
C ARG A 524 -30.95 -26.77 7.60
N GLY A 525 -30.69 -25.52 8.00
CA GLY A 525 -30.83 -25.08 9.37
C GLY A 525 -29.73 -25.58 10.32
N GLU A 526 -28.68 -26.21 9.79
CA GLU A 526 -27.58 -26.80 10.57
C GLU A 526 -26.54 -25.76 10.96
N TYR A 527 -26.88 -24.80 11.78
CA TYR A 527 -25.99 -23.68 12.16
C TYR A 527 -24.92 -24.03 13.25
N TRP A 528 -24.93 -25.26 13.76
CA TRP A 528 -23.99 -25.75 14.77
C TRP A 528 -22.58 -25.90 14.27
N PHE A 529 -22.36 -26.06 12.97
CA PHE A 529 -21.04 -26.24 12.41
C PHE A 529 -20.26 -24.92 12.38
N GLY A 530 -19.08 -24.93 13.02
CA GLY A 530 -18.16 -23.78 13.00
C GLY A 530 -17.43 -23.64 11.68
N SER A 531 -17.05 -24.76 11.03
CA SER A 531 -16.38 -24.73 9.74
C SER A 531 -16.78 -25.91 8.87
N VAL A 532 -16.69 -25.74 7.54
CA VAL A 532 -16.95 -26.80 6.54
C VAL A 532 -15.68 -27.15 5.74
N ARG A 533 -14.57 -26.48 5.99
CA ARG A 533 -13.29 -26.74 5.32
C ARG A 533 -12.17 -26.79 6.35
N ARG A 534 -11.56 -27.95 6.48
CA ARG A 534 -10.36 -28.15 7.27
C ARG A 534 -9.24 -28.58 6.34
N LYS A 535 -8.21 -27.75 6.20
CA LYS A 535 -7.13 -27.95 5.22
C LYS A 535 -5.95 -28.72 5.78
N MET A 536 -5.92 -28.94 7.09
CA MET A 536 -4.82 -29.61 7.78
C MET A 536 -5.29 -30.28 9.08
N ASN A 537 -4.44 -31.15 9.62
CA ASN A 537 -4.60 -31.69 10.97
C ASN A 537 -4.00 -30.72 12.01
N PHE A 538 -4.86 -30.09 12.83
CA PHE A 538 -4.44 -29.15 13.88
C PHE A 538 -3.89 -29.83 15.12
N ASP A 539 -4.03 -31.14 15.23
CA ASP A 539 -3.50 -31.93 16.34
C ASP A 539 -2.08 -32.43 16.07
N ALA A 540 -1.62 -32.40 14.82
CA ALA A 540 -0.27 -32.79 14.42
C ALA A 540 0.77 -31.68 14.67
N PRO A 541 2.08 -32.04 14.79
CA PRO A 541 3.17 -31.07 14.88
C PRO A 541 3.22 -30.14 13.66
N LYS A 542 3.49 -28.85 13.90
CA LYS A 542 3.54 -27.81 12.88
C LYS A 542 4.26 -26.55 13.38
N LEU A 543 4.61 -25.64 12.45
CA LEU A 543 5.01 -24.29 12.80
C LEU A 543 3.80 -23.36 12.67
N ALA A 544 3.57 -22.54 13.69
CA ALA A 544 2.60 -21.44 13.67
C ALA A 544 3.31 -20.14 13.31
N VAL A 545 2.68 -19.35 12.40
CA VAL A 545 3.23 -18.11 11.85
C VAL A 545 2.15 -17.04 11.91
N PRO A 546 2.39 -15.88 12.56
CA PRO A 546 1.43 -14.80 12.62
C PRO A 546 1.28 -14.15 11.23
N GLN A 547 0.08 -13.76 10.86
CA GLN A 547 -0.17 -13.05 9.60
C GLN A 547 0.65 -11.76 9.49
N ARG A 548 0.89 -11.09 10.65
CA ARG A 548 1.67 -9.86 10.74
C ARG A 548 2.55 -9.88 11.98
N ALA A 549 3.82 -9.52 11.79
CA ALA A 549 4.79 -9.43 12.88
C ALA A 549 5.85 -8.35 12.59
N LEU A 550 6.47 -7.78 13.64
CA LEU A 550 7.58 -6.83 13.52
C LEU A 550 8.86 -7.51 12.98
N LYS A 551 9.06 -8.78 13.33
CA LYS A 551 10.18 -9.59 12.85
C LYS A 551 9.67 -10.93 12.32
N ASN A 552 10.52 -11.67 11.63
CA ASN A 552 10.24 -13.03 11.23
C ASN A 552 9.95 -13.87 12.48
N THR A 553 8.73 -14.39 12.58
CA THR A 553 8.22 -15.05 13.77
C THR A 553 7.63 -16.40 13.39
N PHE A 554 8.32 -17.46 13.76
CA PHE A 554 7.92 -18.85 13.55
C PHE A 554 7.99 -19.59 14.87
N ALA A 555 6.96 -20.35 15.22
CA ALA A 555 6.86 -21.04 16.49
C ALA A 555 6.46 -22.50 16.31
N TYR A 556 7.12 -23.43 16.99
CA TYR A 556 6.80 -24.84 16.92
C TYR A 556 5.65 -25.20 17.87
N THR A 557 4.69 -25.98 17.40
CA THR A 557 3.59 -26.53 18.18
C THR A 557 3.57 -28.06 18.05
N PRO A 558 3.74 -28.82 19.16
CA PRO A 558 3.83 -30.28 19.11
C PRO A 558 2.48 -30.99 18.93
N GLY A 559 1.39 -30.35 19.30
CA GLY A 559 0.05 -30.98 19.38
C GLY A 559 -1.09 -30.03 19.16
N PRO A 560 -2.24 -30.21 19.78
CA PRO A 560 -3.45 -29.48 19.46
C PRO A 560 -3.26 -27.97 19.68
N TRP A 561 -3.15 -27.26 18.56
CA TRP A 561 -2.99 -25.80 18.53
C TRP A 561 -3.83 -25.24 17.37
N TYR A 562 -5.04 -24.79 17.70
CA TYR A 562 -6.03 -24.29 16.75
C TYR A 562 -5.98 -22.77 16.74
N ALA A 563 -6.12 -22.16 15.57
CA ALA A 563 -6.12 -20.70 15.47
C ALA A 563 -7.04 -20.20 14.35
N SER A 564 -7.37 -18.90 14.42
CA SER A 564 -8.13 -18.19 13.40
C SER A 564 -7.35 -18.05 12.09
N SER A 565 -8.05 -17.66 11.03
CA SER A 565 -7.48 -17.54 9.67
C SER A 565 -6.40 -16.45 9.50
N ASP A 566 -6.15 -15.65 10.53
CA ASP A 566 -5.04 -14.70 10.61
C ASP A 566 -3.73 -15.33 11.12
N VAL A 567 -3.69 -16.65 11.30
CA VAL A 567 -2.50 -17.45 11.57
C VAL A 567 -2.24 -18.38 10.40
N TYR A 568 -0.98 -18.48 9.98
CA TYR A 568 -0.53 -19.46 9.00
C TYR A 568 0.21 -20.61 9.68
N PHE A 569 0.19 -21.77 9.02
CA PHE A 569 0.84 -22.98 9.52
C PHE A 569 1.71 -23.59 8.42
N ILE A 570 2.88 -24.07 8.83
CA ILE A 570 3.77 -24.89 8.00
C ILE A 570 3.73 -26.30 8.56
N SER A 571 3.35 -27.27 7.74
CA SER A 571 3.14 -28.67 8.15
C SER A 571 3.61 -29.66 7.09
N ALA A 572 3.62 -30.95 7.44
CA ALA A 572 3.96 -32.05 6.55
C ALA A 572 5.26 -31.84 5.77
N PRO A 573 6.42 -31.61 6.44
CA PRO A 573 7.68 -31.37 5.76
C PRO A 573 8.18 -32.65 5.06
N ARG A 574 8.87 -32.48 3.90
CA ARG A 574 9.45 -33.57 3.11
C ARG A 574 10.95 -33.36 2.95
N GLY A 575 11.74 -34.31 3.40
CA GLY A 575 13.20 -34.27 3.32
C GLY A 575 13.88 -33.21 4.18
N VAL A 576 13.12 -32.54 5.06
CA VAL A 576 13.60 -31.59 6.08
C VAL A 576 12.73 -31.69 7.32
N SER A 577 13.26 -31.32 8.49
CA SER A 577 12.45 -31.30 9.71
C SER A 577 11.83 -29.93 9.98
N LEU A 578 10.74 -29.90 10.76
CA LEU A 578 10.18 -28.64 11.26
C LEU A 578 11.16 -27.86 12.13
N TRP A 579 12.06 -28.54 12.84
CA TRP A 579 13.08 -27.92 13.69
C TRP A 579 14.15 -27.19 12.87
N TYR A 580 14.57 -27.78 11.75
CA TYR A 580 15.47 -27.14 10.79
C TYR A 580 14.84 -25.89 10.20
N LEU A 581 13.58 -25.98 9.74
CA LEU A 581 12.83 -24.84 9.21
C LEU A 581 12.63 -23.73 10.27
N LEU A 582 12.36 -24.14 11.54
CA LEU A 582 12.20 -23.20 12.66
C LEU A 582 13.47 -22.38 12.90
N ALA A 583 14.65 -23.05 12.91
CA ALA A 583 15.93 -22.37 13.07
C ALA A 583 16.18 -21.39 11.93
N LEU A 584 16.09 -21.86 10.67
CA LEU A 584 16.33 -21.05 9.49
C LEU A 584 15.45 -19.81 9.48
N PHE A 585 14.13 -20.00 9.59
CA PHE A 585 13.17 -18.93 9.36
C PHE A 585 13.13 -17.88 10.47
N ASN A 586 13.63 -18.17 11.66
CA ASN A 586 13.83 -17.18 12.73
C ASN A 586 15.18 -16.44 12.63
N SER A 587 16.08 -16.83 11.73
CA SER A 587 17.39 -16.20 11.60
C SER A 587 17.37 -14.85 10.88
N ALA A 588 18.38 -14.02 11.12
CA ALA A 588 18.50 -12.67 10.57
C ALA A 588 18.54 -12.61 9.03
N PRO A 589 19.18 -13.54 8.29
CA PRO A 589 19.09 -13.56 6.81
C PRO A 589 17.66 -13.70 6.29
N TYR A 590 16.81 -14.49 6.97
CA TYR A 590 15.40 -14.64 6.58
C TYR A 590 14.56 -13.43 6.94
N TYR A 591 14.94 -12.65 7.97
CA TYR A 591 14.35 -11.34 8.18
C TYR A 591 14.63 -10.41 6.98
N ALA A 592 15.89 -10.34 6.53
CA ALA A 592 16.26 -9.55 5.37
C ALA A 592 15.50 -10.01 4.11
N TRP A 593 15.40 -11.34 3.89
CA TRP A 593 14.61 -11.88 2.79
C TRP A 593 13.15 -11.46 2.85
N LEU A 594 12.46 -11.69 3.95
CA LEU A 594 11.05 -11.35 4.12
C LEU A 594 10.80 -9.84 4.04
N PHE A 595 11.75 -9.04 4.51
CA PHE A 595 11.67 -7.59 4.44
C PHE A 595 11.77 -7.07 3.00
N TYR A 596 12.67 -7.63 2.16
CA TYR A 596 12.93 -7.16 0.81
C TYR A 596 12.15 -7.92 -0.27
N LYS A 597 11.89 -9.21 -0.07
CA LYS A 597 11.23 -10.09 -1.03
C LYS A 597 9.80 -10.46 -0.63
N GLY A 598 9.46 -10.29 0.63
CA GLY A 598 8.14 -10.52 1.16
C GLY A 598 7.20 -9.32 0.96
N LYS A 599 6.11 -9.34 1.69
CA LYS A 599 5.11 -8.29 1.74
C LYS A 599 5.16 -7.57 3.08
N ARG A 600 4.94 -6.26 3.09
CA ARG A 600 4.94 -5.43 4.31
C ARG A 600 3.72 -4.54 4.39
N LYS A 601 3.31 -4.22 5.61
CA LYS A 601 2.38 -3.15 5.92
C LYS A 601 2.98 -2.31 7.04
N GLY A 602 3.56 -1.19 6.66
CA GLY A 602 4.39 -0.43 7.59
C GLY A 602 5.65 -1.20 7.95
N ASN A 603 6.04 -1.14 9.21
CA ASN A 603 7.14 -1.93 9.77
C ASN A 603 6.78 -3.41 9.97
N LEU A 604 5.53 -3.80 9.74
CA LEU A 604 5.10 -5.18 9.90
C LEU A 604 5.38 -5.99 8.63
N LEU A 605 6.05 -7.12 8.79
CA LEU A 605 6.07 -8.18 7.79
C LEU A 605 4.65 -8.75 7.64
N GLU A 606 4.17 -8.93 6.42
CA GLU A 606 2.93 -9.64 6.10
C GLU A 606 3.28 -11.07 5.66
N LEU A 607 3.21 -12.00 6.61
CA LEU A 607 3.58 -13.40 6.46
C LEU A 607 2.41 -14.24 5.91
N TYR A 608 1.93 -13.84 4.73
CA TYR A 608 0.89 -14.57 4.01
C TYR A 608 1.43 -15.82 3.30
N SER A 609 0.52 -16.62 2.76
CA SER A 609 0.85 -17.83 2.04
C SER A 609 1.88 -17.64 0.92
N ALA A 610 1.75 -16.57 0.11
CA ALA A 610 2.67 -16.34 -1.02
C ALA A 610 4.11 -16.03 -0.56
N PRO A 611 4.36 -15.02 0.31
CA PRO A 611 5.71 -14.79 0.83
C PRO A 611 6.32 -15.97 1.58
N LEU A 612 5.50 -16.76 2.27
CA LEU A 612 5.98 -17.97 2.95
C LEU A 612 6.38 -19.06 1.97
N ASN A 613 5.56 -19.31 0.96
CA ASN A 613 5.83 -20.31 -0.07
C ASN A 613 7.12 -20.06 -0.85
N ASP A 614 7.49 -18.78 -1.00
CA ASP A 614 8.68 -18.35 -1.74
C ASP A 614 9.96 -18.33 -0.87
N LEU A 615 9.89 -18.75 0.42
CA LEU A 615 11.07 -18.84 1.27
C LEU A 615 12.06 -19.87 0.73
N PRO A 616 13.33 -19.50 0.52
CA PRO A 616 14.35 -20.44 0.09
C PRO A 616 14.66 -21.44 1.19
N VAL A 617 14.82 -22.72 0.83
CA VAL A 617 15.18 -23.80 1.77
C VAL A 617 16.44 -24.48 1.26
N PRO A 618 17.63 -24.07 1.75
CA PRO A 618 18.89 -24.63 1.30
C PRO A 618 19.05 -26.10 1.75
N PHE A 619 19.81 -26.85 1.01
CA PHE A 619 20.34 -28.14 1.46
C PHE A 619 21.48 -27.87 2.43
N ALA A 620 21.40 -28.49 3.62
CA ALA A 620 22.48 -28.51 4.59
C ALA A 620 23.01 -29.93 4.74
N GLY A 621 24.29 -30.07 5.03
CA GLY A 621 24.87 -31.34 5.43
C GLY A 621 24.18 -31.90 6.70
N LYS A 622 24.19 -33.24 6.87
CA LYS A 622 23.50 -33.87 8.02
C LYS A 622 23.95 -33.26 9.35
N GLN A 623 25.25 -32.95 9.50
CA GLN A 623 25.79 -32.35 10.73
C GLN A 623 25.26 -30.91 10.96
N GLU A 624 25.24 -30.08 9.93
CA GLU A 624 24.75 -28.69 10.03
C GLU A 624 23.24 -28.67 10.32
N GLN A 625 22.48 -29.55 9.65
CA GLN A 625 21.05 -29.68 9.92
C GLN A 625 20.81 -30.11 11.37
N ALA A 626 21.50 -31.12 11.85
CA ALA A 626 21.38 -31.59 13.24
C ALA A 626 21.78 -30.53 14.27
N ALA A 627 22.80 -29.70 13.98
CA ALA A 627 23.23 -28.61 14.85
C ALA A 627 22.14 -27.51 14.93
N LEU A 628 21.56 -27.09 13.81
CA LEU A 628 20.46 -26.13 13.78
C LEU A 628 19.21 -26.65 14.51
N GLU A 629 18.86 -27.93 14.31
CA GLU A 629 17.75 -28.56 15.00
C GLU A 629 17.94 -28.60 16.50
N LYS A 630 19.17 -28.95 16.98
CA LYS A 630 19.52 -28.95 18.40
C LYS A 630 19.34 -27.58 19.04
N LEU A 631 19.85 -26.52 18.39
CA LEU A 631 19.70 -25.14 18.88
C LEU A 631 18.24 -24.73 18.93
N ALA A 632 17.46 -25.00 17.87
CA ALA A 632 16.03 -24.67 17.83
C ALA A 632 15.26 -25.37 18.97
N LYS A 633 15.55 -26.66 19.25
CA LYS A 633 14.96 -27.42 20.37
C LYS A 633 15.33 -26.83 21.72
N GLN A 634 16.60 -26.44 21.91
CA GLN A 634 17.05 -25.79 23.15
C GLN A 634 16.33 -24.45 23.39
N ILE A 635 16.28 -23.58 22.37
CA ILE A 635 15.57 -22.31 22.47
C ILE A 635 14.07 -22.53 22.74
N TYR A 636 13.43 -23.45 22.04
CA TYR A 636 12.04 -23.82 22.25
C TYR A 636 11.79 -24.25 23.70
N THR A 637 12.63 -25.15 24.25
CA THR A 637 12.48 -25.64 25.60
C THR A 637 12.62 -24.53 26.65
N LEU A 638 13.57 -23.61 26.46
CA LEU A 638 13.72 -22.44 27.32
C LEU A 638 12.53 -21.50 27.25
N LYS A 639 12.08 -21.15 26.03
CA LYS A 639 10.95 -20.24 25.78
C LYS A 639 9.61 -20.82 26.22
N THR A 640 9.42 -22.14 26.18
CA THR A 640 8.20 -22.79 26.72
C THR A 640 8.11 -22.71 28.23
N LYS A 641 9.23 -22.76 28.93
CA LYS A 641 9.27 -22.56 30.37
C LYS A 641 9.02 -21.11 30.77
N ASN A 642 9.70 -20.20 30.11
CA ASN A 642 9.51 -18.75 30.30
C ASN A 642 9.85 -17.99 29.02
N GLN A 643 8.88 -17.30 28.44
CA GLN A 643 9.05 -16.51 27.23
C GLN A 643 10.11 -15.39 27.35
N GLN A 644 10.36 -14.89 28.55
CA GLN A 644 11.34 -13.84 28.83
C GLN A 644 12.77 -14.37 29.01
N THR A 645 12.99 -15.69 28.96
CA THR A 645 14.34 -16.25 29.07
C THR A 645 15.24 -15.68 27.99
N ASN A 646 16.41 -15.16 28.38
CA ASN A 646 17.39 -14.68 27.40
C ASN A 646 17.96 -15.87 26.60
N THR A 647 17.83 -15.80 25.29
CA THR A 647 18.30 -16.82 24.34
C THR A 647 19.21 -16.22 23.26
N GLU A 648 19.67 -14.97 23.43
CA GLU A 648 20.46 -14.23 22.43
C GLU A 648 21.70 -14.99 21.98
N PHE A 649 22.41 -15.63 22.91
CA PHE A 649 23.59 -16.44 22.57
C PHE A 649 23.22 -17.60 21.62
N LEU A 650 22.17 -18.35 21.94
CA LEU A 650 21.70 -19.46 21.09
C LEU A 650 21.18 -18.96 19.74
N GLU A 651 20.47 -17.82 19.73
CA GLU A 651 19.98 -17.18 18.50
C GLU A 651 21.15 -16.67 17.64
N SER A 652 22.24 -16.18 18.24
CA SER A 652 23.46 -15.80 17.50
C SER A 652 24.10 -17.00 16.83
N GLU A 653 24.15 -18.15 17.49
CA GLU A 653 24.65 -19.40 16.91
C GLU A 653 23.74 -19.92 15.80
N VAL A 654 22.42 -19.80 15.93
CA VAL A 654 21.48 -20.06 14.84
C VAL A 654 21.78 -19.16 13.64
N ASN A 655 21.98 -17.85 13.84
CA ASN A 655 22.34 -16.92 12.78
C ASN A 655 23.64 -17.33 12.08
N ARG A 656 24.67 -17.70 12.86
CA ARG A 656 25.98 -18.11 12.32
C ARG A 656 25.87 -19.38 11.46
N LEU A 657 25.15 -20.40 11.94
CA LEU A 657 24.95 -21.63 11.20
C LEU A 657 24.06 -21.43 9.97
N ALA A 658 22.97 -20.67 10.09
CA ALA A 658 22.10 -20.34 8.96
C ALA A 658 22.86 -19.54 7.88
N GLY A 659 23.71 -18.59 8.30
CA GLY A 659 24.60 -17.85 7.38
C GLY A 659 25.55 -18.79 6.64
N ARG A 660 26.16 -19.74 7.32
CA ARG A 660 27.06 -20.74 6.70
C ARG A 660 26.33 -21.60 5.66
N VAL A 661 25.15 -22.12 6.00
CA VAL A 661 24.32 -22.94 5.10
C VAL A 661 23.89 -22.14 3.86
N LEU A 662 23.72 -20.83 3.99
CA LEU A 662 23.39 -19.90 2.88
C LEU A 662 24.63 -19.41 2.11
N GLY A 663 25.85 -19.83 2.53
CA GLY A 663 27.11 -19.40 1.91
C GLY A 663 27.44 -17.91 2.15
N LEU A 664 26.98 -17.35 3.26
CA LEU A 664 27.26 -15.96 3.62
C LEU A 664 28.63 -15.83 4.30
N THR A 665 29.32 -14.73 4.02
CA THR A 665 30.50 -14.33 4.80
C THR A 665 30.11 -13.77 6.16
N GLU A 666 31.06 -13.68 7.11
CA GLU A 666 30.82 -13.08 8.42
C GLU A 666 30.35 -11.63 8.32
N SER A 667 30.93 -10.85 7.41
CA SER A 667 30.52 -9.46 7.15
C SER A 667 29.09 -9.37 6.62
N GLU A 668 28.68 -10.23 5.71
CA GLU A 668 27.30 -10.29 5.16
C GLU A 668 26.30 -10.70 6.24
N LEU A 669 26.68 -11.63 7.12
CA LEU A 669 25.86 -12.05 8.24
C LEU A 669 25.70 -10.93 9.29
N ALA A 670 26.82 -10.27 9.66
CA ALA A 670 26.81 -9.15 10.60
C ALA A 670 25.86 -8.03 10.13
N GLN A 671 25.82 -7.77 8.84
CA GLN A 671 24.90 -6.80 8.26
C GLN A 671 23.43 -7.21 8.36
N CYS A 672 23.12 -8.52 8.18
CA CYS A 672 21.75 -9.01 8.39
C CYS A 672 21.31 -8.83 9.85
N VAL A 673 22.20 -9.13 10.79
CA VAL A 673 21.94 -8.98 12.23
C VAL A 673 21.74 -7.52 12.61
N GLU A 674 22.63 -6.63 12.15
CA GLU A 674 22.52 -5.19 12.39
C GLU A 674 21.26 -4.61 11.72
N PHE A 675 20.92 -5.06 10.51
CA PHE A 675 19.70 -4.65 9.83
C PHE A 675 18.45 -5.05 10.64
N LEU A 676 18.38 -6.30 11.10
CA LEU A 676 17.29 -6.78 11.97
C LEU A 676 17.19 -5.91 13.23
N ARG A 677 18.30 -5.66 13.91
CA ARG A 677 18.36 -4.84 15.13
C ARG A 677 17.82 -3.43 14.89
N ARG A 678 18.29 -2.74 13.83
CA ARG A 678 17.84 -1.38 13.49
C ARG A 678 16.35 -1.29 13.17
N GLN A 679 15.81 -2.29 12.47
CA GLN A 679 14.40 -2.28 12.10
C GLN A 679 13.47 -2.59 13.29
N THR A 680 13.96 -3.36 14.26
CA THR A 680 13.16 -3.72 15.45
C THR A 680 13.30 -2.74 16.60
N ALA A 681 14.44 -2.03 16.74
CA ALA A 681 14.69 -1.01 17.77
C ALA A 681 13.87 0.29 17.58
N LYS A 682 13.33 0.54 16.40
CA LYS A 682 12.50 1.75 16.10
C LYS A 682 11.17 1.81 16.87
N LYS A 683 10.90 0.89 17.78
CA LYS A 683 9.66 0.82 18.56
C LYS A 683 9.66 1.68 19.83
N ASP A 684 10.81 2.13 20.31
CA ASP A 684 10.92 2.82 21.61
C ASP A 684 10.80 4.35 21.51
N ILE A 685 10.37 4.89 20.35
CA ILE A 685 10.30 6.33 20.09
C ILE A 685 8.89 6.78 19.60
N ILE A 686 7.83 6.00 19.89
CA ILE A 686 6.45 6.44 19.60
C ILE A 686 5.58 6.34 20.86
#